data_8ffb987b885daef82ce4ed3cdf37ddc2
#
_entry.id   8ffb987b885daef82ce4ed3cdf37ddc2
#
_cell.length_a   1.000
_cell.length_b   1.000
_cell.length_c   1.000
_cell.angle_alpha   90.00
_cell.angle_beta   90.00
_cell.angle_gamma   90.00
#
_symmetry.space_group_name_H-M   'P 1'
#
loop_
_entity.id
_entity.type
_entity.pdbx_description
1 polymer ?
#
loop_
_entity_poly.entity_id
_entity_poly.type
_entity_poly.pdbx_seq_one_letter_code
_entity_poly.pdbx_strand_id
1 'polypeptide(L)'
;MTPFLKQVAEHYYKTGGIENMCFIFPNRRSMVFFRKYLADTVASDPFAAPMTSPHLTTINDFFCSVGGTSVTDRVRLLLALYDCYSKLNQKAESLDDFIFWGDVILGDFNDVDKYLVDPKQLFTNVADYRAFQDTFEYLSETQKAAIKGFLSHFEVKDGKKKDVKESFLQIWNILYPLYKDYNEYLRSRDMAYEGMVYRGLASRLEETVLDDVFPGETRYVFVGLNALNECEKVLLRKLRDAGRAEFCWDWSGRMIRDEQNRSSFFMSDNVKEFKQAFTLDEEGLKDPEFNVISVPSSVGQAKRLPDIIRQIAESKTGGDMAKVGMLTEGGVDCAVVLPDENLLRTVLNSIPAEIKDVNVTMGLPMSGSLFYAMMCDVASVQMHAVNRNGRWLFYHRQVWDLFSGEIFRKSADEKTLEIVAAVKTGAKYYIPQEDLNGTPLLDTVFRPVLKDLTVPSKEQVSLFAEYQKDVIRTIAPAIAENAVLGMELKYAKEFYRSINMLQEIGLEVLPSTYIRLLTQLVGAVSVPFRGEPLRGLQVMGPLETRALDFSNLIIMSANEGVFPHRSVSSSFVPPELRRAFGMPTYEYQDAVWAYYFYRMICRAENVWMLTDSRTEGLKSGEESRYIKQLEYHFEMPLKRQTVKFGSMKTAEVPDIIKTDEDVRKIKDTVLSATALQSYLACPAKFYYAVVKGLRAEEEVAESLDYGMFGTIYHDTMRALYTSDEAMDPDFVFDDRRADYGLAGPALRRISRDYIEGWLTRQDDIRRKVKSAIMGQLNTFEVSGRNLVVADVIVKYVVRTLECDLAIMQEKNKRGALWEQISARKILSLWRPRMAL
;
A
#
# COMPACT_ATOMS: atom_id res chain seq x y z
N MET A 1 -30.23 22.70 -16.20
CA MET A 1 -29.92 22.01 -17.47
C MET A 1 -30.34 20.56 -17.39
N THR A 2 -30.84 19.97 -18.49
CA THR A 2 -31.28 18.57 -18.52
C THR A 2 -30.09 17.62 -18.56
N PRO A 3 -29.94 16.67 -17.62
CA PRO A 3 -28.84 15.69 -17.62
C PRO A 3 -28.81 14.85 -18.90
N PHE A 4 -27.61 14.45 -19.33
CA PHE A 4 -27.41 13.63 -20.52
C PHE A 4 -28.27 12.35 -20.52
N LEU A 5 -28.20 11.57 -19.43
CA LEU A 5 -28.98 10.32 -19.34
C LEU A 5 -30.50 10.58 -19.31
N LYS A 6 -30.95 11.73 -18.80
CA LYS A 6 -32.36 12.12 -18.82
C LYS A 6 -32.81 12.42 -20.27
N GLN A 7 -31.98 13.15 -21.03
CA GLN A 7 -32.26 13.42 -22.45
C GLN A 7 -32.37 12.12 -23.26
N VAL A 8 -31.47 11.15 -23.01
CA VAL A 8 -31.54 9.83 -23.63
C VAL A 8 -32.84 9.10 -23.26
N ALA A 9 -33.21 9.10 -21.98
CA ALA A 9 -34.44 8.44 -21.50
C ALA A 9 -35.69 9.06 -22.11
N GLU A 10 -35.79 10.40 -22.15
CA GLU A 10 -36.91 11.13 -22.72
C GLU A 10 -37.03 10.93 -24.25
N HIS A 11 -35.88 10.90 -24.95
CA HIS A 11 -35.87 10.67 -26.40
C HIS A 11 -36.43 9.29 -26.73
N TYR A 12 -35.95 8.22 -26.11
CA TYR A 12 -36.38 6.87 -26.41
C TYR A 12 -37.79 6.58 -25.89
N TYR A 13 -38.23 7.19 -24.81
CA TYR A 13 -39.62 7.12 -24.36
C TYR A 13 -40.58 7.71 -25.40
N LYS A 14 -40.25 8.89 -25.93
CA LYS A 14 -41.06 9.57 -27.00
C LYS A 14 -41.04 8.80 -28.33
N THR A 15 -39.93 8.13 -28.64
CA THR A 15 -39.77 7.34 -29.87
C THR A 15 -40.62 6.06 -29.85
N GLY A 16 -40.86 5.51 -28.65
CA GLY A 16 -41.64 4.28 -28.45
C GLY A 16 -40.83 2.99 -28.70
N GLY A 17 -41.38 1.86 -28.30
CA GLY A 17 -40.77 0.54 -28.50
C GLY A 17 -39.52 0.28 -27.63
N ILE A 18 -39.34 1.06 -26.57
CA ILE A 18 -38.17 0.99 -25.69
C ILE A 18 -38.03 -0.37 -24.99
N GLU A 19 -39.16 -1.10 -24.79
CA GLU A 19 -39.19 -2.43 -24.20
C GLU A 19 -38.46 -3.49 -25.04
N ASN A 20 -38.31 -3.26 -26.34
CA ASN A 20 -37.60 -4.15 -27.28
C ASN A 20 -36.16 -3.71 -27.53
N MET A 21 -35.67 -2.76 -26.76
CA MET A 21 -34.30 -2.23 -26.87
C MET A 21 -33.39 -2.76 -25.76
N CYS A 22 -32.12 -2.92 -26.11
CA CYS A 22 -31.05 -3.22 -25.17
C CYS A 22 -30.12 -2.00 -25.05
N PHE A 23 -30.07 -1.37 -23.88
CA PHE A 23 -29.22 -0.22 -23.61
C PHE A 23 -27.92 -0.68 -23.00
N ILE A 24 -26.79 -0.25 -23.57
CA ILE A 24 -25.44 -0.64 -23.21
C ILE A 24 -24.69 0.59 -22.67
N PHE A 25 -24.24 0.48 -21.42
CA PHE A 25 -23.62 1.58 -20.65
C PHE A 25 -22.14 1.31 -20.34
N PRO A 26 -21.35 2.35 -20.05
CA PRO A 26 -19.95 2.18 -19.65
C PRO A 26 -19.78 1.58 -18.24
N ASN A 27 -20.76 1.74 -17.36
CA ASN A 27 -20.74 1.20 -16.01
C ASN A 27 -22.18 0.97 -15.46
N ARG A 28 -22.28 0.21 -14.36
CA ARG A 28 -23.57 -0.12 -13.72
C ARG A 28 -24.28 1.09 -13.13
N ARG A 29 -23.55 2.13 -12.75
CA ARG A 29 -24.12 3.32 -12.14
C ARG A 29 -24.91 4.14 -13.14
N SER A 30 -24.35 4.41 -14.32
CA SER A 30 -25.06 5.08 -15.41
C SER A 30 -26.40 4.38 -15.73
N MET A 31 -26.39 3.04 -15.67
CA MET A 31 -27.56 2.20 -15.85
C MET A 31 -28.66 2.44 -14.79
N VAL A 32 -28.25 2.60 -13.51
CA VAL A 32 -29.19 2.89 -12.40
C VAL A 32 -29.79 4.28 -12.54
N PHE A 33 -28.99 5.30 -12.89
CA PHE A 33 -29.48 6.66 -13.12
C PHE A 33 -30.40 6.74 -14.35
N PHE A 34 -30.04 6.08 -15.44
CA PHE A 34 -30.90 5.99 -16.62
C PHE A 34 -32.26 5.38 -16.27
N ARG A 35 -32.28 4.26 -15.53
CA ARG A 35 -33.54 3.63 -15.07
C ARG A 35 -34.40 4.60 -14.25
N LYS A 36 -33.75 5.38 -13.36
CA LYS A 36 -34.45 6.39 -12.55
C LYS A 36 -35.07 7.48 -13.45
N TYR A 37 -34.30 8.07 -14.36
CA TYR A 37 -34.80 9.09 -15.26
C TYR A 37 -35.91 8.57 -16.19
N LEU A 38 -35.80 7.33 -16.67
CA LEU A 38 -36.85 6.70 -17.42
C LEU A 38 -38.14 6.53 -16.59
N ALA A 39 -38.02 6.04 -15.36
CA ALA A 39 -39.17 5.90 -14.45
C ALA A 39 -39.82 7.26 -14.13
N ASP A 40 -39.02 8.31 -13.92
CA ASP A 40 -39.53 9.67 -13.67
C ASP A 40 -40.21 10.24 -14.91
N THR A 41 -39.68 9.97 -16.10
CA THR A 41 -40.29 10.39 -17.37
C THR A 41 -41.66 9.71 -17.58
N VAL A 42 -41.72 8.40 -17.33
CA VAL A 42 -43.00 7.64 -17.41
C VAL A 42 -44.00 8.14 -16.37
N ALA A 43 -43.55 8.37 -15.13
CA ALA A 43 -44.44 8.86 -14.07
C ALA A 43 -44.97 10.29 -14.30
N SER A 44 -44.27 11.07 -15.13
CA SER A 44 -44.68 12.45 -15.49
C SER A 44 -45.69 12.49 -16.63
N ASP A 45 -45.89 11.39 -17.32
CA ASP A 45 -46.87 11.30 -18.40
C ASP A 45 -48.21 10.79 -17.86
N PRO A 46 -49.28 11.62 -17.81
CA PRO A 46 -50.57 11.20 -17.32
C PRO A 46 -51.26 10.09 -18.17
N PHE A 47 -50.78 9.87 -19.38
CA PHE A 47 -51.31 8.88 -20.31
C PHE A 47 -50.37 7.67 -20.47
N ALA A 48 -49.39 7.52 -19.64
CA ALA A 48 -48.43 6.43 -19.70
C ALA A 48 -49.14 5.07 -19.54
N ALA A 49 -48.96 4.18 -20.51
CA ALA A 49 -49.34 2.79 -20.37
C ALA A 49 -48.30 2.04 -19.54
N PRO A 50 -48.68 0.98 -18.78
CA PRO A 50 -47.73 0.10 -18.15
C PRO A 50 -46.74 -0.45 -19.18
N MET A 51 -45.44 -0.32 -18.90
CA MET A 51 -44.38 -0.80 -19.76
C MET A 51 -43.42 -1.73 -19.03
N THR A 52 -42.86 -2.67 -19.72
CA THR A 52 -41.74 -3.49 -19.21
C THR A 52 -40.42 -2.70 -19.29
N SER A 53 -39.58 -2.85 -18.29
CA SER A 53 -38.23 -2.23 -18.33
C SER A 53 -37.44 -2.77 -19.51
N PRO A 54 -36.76 -1.91 -20.29
CA PRO A 54 -35.84 -2.37 -21.32
C PRO A 54 -34.68 -3.19 -20.70
N HIS A 55 -34.00 -3.96 -21.54
CA HIS A 55 -32.80 -4.66 -21.11
C HIS A 55 -31.65 -3.65 -20.93
N LEU A 56 -31.03 -3.65 -19.75
CA LEU A 56 -29.92 -2.76 -19.41
C LEU A 56 -28.69 -3.58 -19.07
N THR A 57 -27.56 -3.26 -19.69
CA THR A 57 -26.30 -3.98 -19.45
C THR A 57 -25.09 -3.04 -19.55
N THR A 58 -23.94 -3.48 -19.05
CA THR A 58 -22.67 -2.79 -19.33
C THR A 58 -21.99 -3.39 -20.54
N ILE A 59 -21.09 -2.63 -21.18
CA ILE A 59 -20.35 -3.11 -22.36
C ILE A 59 -19.56 -4.39 -22.05
N ASN A 60 -18.96 -4.48 -20.87
CA ASN A 60 -18.19 -5.66 -20.45
C ASN A 60 -19.10 -6.88 -20.18
N ASP A 61 -20.19 -6.69 -19.42
CA ASP A 61 -21.17 -7.75 -19.16
C ASP A 61 -21.80 -8.23 -20.50
N PHE A 62 -21.99 -7.32 -21.44
CA PHE A 62 -22.51 -7.63 -22.79
C PHE A 62 -21.54 -8.52 -23.57
N PHE A 63 -20.25 -8.17 -23.64
CA PHE A 63 -19.22 -8.99 -24.28
C PHE A 63 -19.11 -10.39 -23.67
N CYS A 64 -19.12 -10.48 -22.34
CA CYS A 64 -19.07 -11.76 -21.63
C CYS A 64 -20.31 -12.62 -21.90
N SER A 65 -21.51 -12.01 -21.90
CA SER A 65 -22.75 -12.75 -22.11
C SER A 65 -22.91 -13.28 -23.55
N VAL A 66 -22.54 -12.49 -24.55
CA VAL A 66 -22.59 -12.88 -25.97
C VAL A 66 -21.41 -13.79 -26.33
N GLY A 67 -20.23 -13.56 -25.72
CA GLY A 67 -19.05 -14.40 -25.89
C GLY A 67 -19.22 -15.83 -25.34
N GLY A 68 -20.13 -16.00 -24.37
CA GLY A 68 -20.45 -17.31 -23.77
C GLY A 68 -19.37 -17.84 -22.80
N THR A 69 -18.34 -17.06 -22.51
CA THR A 69 -17.24 -17.45 -21.62
C THR A 69 -17.03 -16.40 -20.53
N SER A 70 -16.87 -16.83 -19.28
CA SER A 70 -16.57 -15.94 -18.17
C SER A 70 -15.05 -15.70 -18.03
N VAL A 71 -14.68 -14.50 -17.61
CA VAL A 71 -13.28 -14.18 -17.34
C VAL A 71 -12.80 -14.95 -16.10
N THR A 72 -11.70 -15.66 -16.24
CA THR A 72 -11.04 -16.42 -15.18
C THR A 72 -10.27 -15.47 -14.25
N ASP A 73 -10.15 -15.84 -12.97
CA ASP A 73 -9.38 -15.06 -12.01
C ASP A 73 -7.89 -14.96 -12.37
N ARG A 74 -7.27 -13.82 -11.99
CA ARG A 74 -5.90 -13.46 -12.38
C ARG A 74 -4.85 -14.46 -11.91
N VAL A 75 -5.02 -15.08 -10.75
CA VAL A 75 -4.02 -16.00 -10.20
C VAL A 75 -4.00 -17.30 -11.00
N ARG A 76 -5.17 -17.84 -11.31
CA ARG A 76 -5.28 -19.04 -12.19
C ARG A 76 -4.72 -18.77 -13.57
N LEU A 77 -4.99 -17.58 -14.12
CA LEU A 77 -4.41 -17.17 -15.41
C LEU A 77 -2.89 -17.09 -15.36
N LEU A 78 -2.31 -16.55 -14.28
CA LEU A 78 -0.87 -16.43 -14.12
C LEU A 78 -0.19 -17.79 -13.96
N LEU A 79 -0.79 -18.70 -13.23
CA LEU A 79 -0.30 -20.08 -13.07
C LEU A 79 -0.38 -20.86 -14.38
N ALA A 80 -1.48 -20.73 -15.11
CA ALA A 80 -1.62 -21.31 -16.43
C ALA A 80 -0.55 -20.78 -17.40
N LEU A 81 -0.23 -19.49 -17.31
CA LEU A 81 0.83 -18.86 -18.10
C LEU A 81 2.21 -19.44 -17.73
N TYR A 82 2.48 -19.62 -16.43
CA TYR A 82 3.71 -20.26 -15.96
C TYR A 82 3.85 -21.71 -16.40
N ASP A 83 2.76 -22.49 -16.35
CA ASP A 83 2.75 -23.87 -16.83
C ASP A 83 3.11 -23.97 -18.33
N CYS A 84 2.64 -23.04 -19.15
CA CYS A 84 2.99 -22.97 -20.56
C CYS A 84 4.44 -22.51 -20.76
N TYR A 85 4.87 -21.49 -20.02
CA TYR A 85 6.22 -20.95 -20.06
C TYR A 85 7.27 -21.99 -19.67
N SER A 86 7.05 -22.72 -18.57
CA SER A 86 7.98 -23.74 -18.07
C SER A 86 8.16 -24.92 -19.02
N LYS A 87 7.15 -25.23 -19.84
CA LYS A 87 7.24 -26.25 -20.87
C LYS A 87 8.06 -25.79 -22.07
N LEU A 88 7.95 -24.51 -22.44
CA LEU A 88 8.69 -23.93 -23.56
C LEU A 88 10.14 -23.64 -23.20
N ASN A 89 10.41 -23.32 -21.94
CA ASN A 89 11.74 -23.00 -21.45
C ASN A 89 12.21 -24.03 -20.41
N GLN A 90 13.07 -24.98 -20.85
CA GLN A 90 13.65 -26.01 -19.95
C GLN A 90 14.50 -25.42 -18.79
N LYS A 91 14.88 -24.15 -18.86
CA LYS A 91 15.61 -23.41 -17.83
C LYS A 91 14.75 -22.34 -17.22
N ALA A 92 13.41 -22.56 -17.16
CA ALA A 92 12.51 -21.62 -16.53
C ALA A 92 12.95 -21.35 -15.08
N GLU A 93 12.92 -20.09 -14.70
CA GLU A 93 13.05 -19.69 -13.31
C GLU A 93 11.90 -20.22 -12.45
N SER A 94 12.05 -20.07 -11.15
CA SER A 94 11.00 -20.46 -10.22
C SER A 94 9.71 -19.63 -10.43
N LEU A 95 8.58 -20.19 -10.04
CA LEU A 95 7.32 -19.44 -10.05
C LEU A 95 7.43 -18.13 -9.23
N ASP A 96 8.27 -18.15 -8.19
CA ASP A 96 8.53 -16.98 -7.33
C ASP A 96 9.11 -15.78 -8.10
N ASP A 97 9.99 -16.04 -9.05
CA ASP A 97 10.60 -15.01 -9.89
C ASP A 97 9.69 -14.65 -11.07
N PHE A 98 9.02 -15.65 -11.66
CA PHE A 98 8.14 -15.48 -12.82
C PHE A 98 6.96 -14.55 -12.56
N ILE A 99 6.35 -14.62 -11.39
CA ILE A 99 5.14 -13.85 -11.04
C ILE A 99 5.27 -12.35 -11.32
N PHE A 100 6.47 -11.77 -11.16
CA PHE A 100 6.68 -10.34 -11.36
C PHE A 100 6.47 -9.90 -12.82
N TRP A 101 6.96 -10.67 -13.75
CA TRP A 101 6.90 -10.31 -15.17
C TRP A 101 5.83 -11.09 -15.94
N GLY A 102 5.39 -12.22 -15.43
CA GLY A 102 4.27 -12.96 -16.00
C GLY A 102 2.99 -12.12 -16.05
N ASP A 103 2.79 -11.30 -15.04
CA ASP A 103 1.68 -10.35 -14.94
C ASP A 103 1.74 -9.25 -16.02
N VAL A 104 2.94 -8.82 -16.39
CA VAL A 104 3.18 -7.87 -17.49
C VAL A 104 2.84 -8.51 -18.85
N ILE A 105 3.27 -9.75 -19.07
CA ILE A 105 2.96 -10.50 -20.31
C ILE A 105 1.45 -10.71 -20.44
N LEU A 106 0.76 -11.07 -19.35
CA LEU A 106 -0.68 -11.26 -19.37
C LEU A 106 -1.39 -9.95 -19.76
N GLY A 107 -0.90 -8.80 -19.27
CA GLY A 107 -1.37 -7.49 -19.70
C GLY A 107 -1.15 -7.20 -21.18
N ASP A 108 0.04 -7.53 -21.71
CA ASP A 108 0.36 -7.36 -23.13
C ASP A 108 -0.50 -8.27 -24.02
N PHE A 109 -0.69 -9.53 -23.63
CA PHE A 109 -1.59 -10.45 -24.37
C PHE A 109 -3.03 -9.97 -24.38
N ASN A 110 -3.50 -9.43 -23.26
CA ASN A 110 -4.82 -8.83 -23.18
C ASN A 110 -5.00 -7.63 -24.13
N ASP A 111 -3.99 -6.77 -24.21
CA ASP A 111 -4.01 -5.63 -25.13
C ASP A 111 -3.91 -6.08 -26.61
N VAL A 112 -3.03 -7.05 -26.93
CA VAL A 112 -2.91 -7.63 -28.26
C VAL A 112 -4.27 -8.13 -28.76
N ASP A 113 -5.03 -8.79 -27.90
CA ASP A 113 -6.35 -9.32 -28.23
C ASP A 113 -7.42 -8.26 -28.36
N LYS A 114 -7.52 -7.33 -27.42
CA LYS A 114 -8.50 -6.24 -27.45
C LYS A 114 -8.34 -5.32 -28.67
N TYR A 115 -7.09 -5.14 -29.13
CA TYR A 115 -6.79 -4.28 -30.28
C TYR A 115 -6.63 -5.06 -31.59
N LEU A 116 -6.97 -6.35 -31.62
CA LEU A 116 -6.93 -7.25 -32.80
C LEU A 116 -5.56 -7.25 -33.50
N VAL A 117 -4.48 -7.02 -32.74
CA VAL A 117 -3.13 -7.04 -33.28
C VAL A 117 -2.75 -8.46 -33.71
N ASP A 118 -2.11 -8.62 -34.87
CA ASP A 118 -1.54 -9.91 -35.26
C ASP A 118 -0.35 -10.27 -34.36
N PRO A 119 -0.48 -11.25 -33.44
CA PRO A 119 0.57 -11.58 -32.51
C PRO A 119 1.84 -12.11 -33.18
N LYS A 120 1.70 -12.75 -34.35
CA LYS A 120 2.84 -13.24 -35.14
C LYS A 120 3.64 -12.07 -35.70
N GLN A 121 2.97 -11.07 -36.27
CA GLN A 121 3.63 -9.88 -36.81
C GLN A 121 4.27 -9.05 -35.69
N LEU A 122 3.59 -8.85 -34.60
CA LEU A 122 4.09 -8.07 -33.49
C LEU A 122 5.36 -8.71 -32.89
N PHE A 123 5.30 -10.00 -32.55
CA PHE A 123 6.37 -10.66 -31.80
C PHE A 123 7.52 -11.16 -32.66
N THR A 124 7.38 -11.20 -34.00
CA THR A 124 8.47 -11.59 -34.92
C THR A 124 9.15 -10.39 -35.60
N ASN A 125 8.52 -9.24 -35.65
CA ASN A 125 9.01 -8.03 -36.34
C ASN A 125 9.85 -7.11 -35.41
N VAL A 126 10.90 -7.63 -34.80
CA VAL A 126 11.79 -6.83 -33.97
C VAL A 126 13.06 -6.44 -34.77
N ALA A 127 12.94 -5.46 -35.65
CA ALA A 127 14.10 -4.91 -36.37
C ALA A 127 14.64 -3.60 -35.80
N ASP A 128 13.87 -2.86 -34.98
CA ASP A 128 14.24 -1.50 -34.57
C ASP A 128 14.68 -1.42 -33.11
N TYR A 129 16.03 -1.47 -32.94
CA TYR A 129 16.70 -1.51 -31.65
C TYR A 129 16.77 -0.19 -30.88
N ARG A 130 16.40 0.92 -31.51
CA ARG A 130 16.48 2.23 -30.88
C ARG A 130 15.43 2.44 -29.78
N ALA A 131 14.30 1.81 -29.93
CA ALA A 131 13.21 1.85 -28.97
C ALA A 131 13.51 1.17 -27.63
N PHE A 132 14.56 0.38 -27.57
CA PHE A 132 14.85 -0.48 -26.42
C PHE A 132 15.45 0.26 -25.21
N GLN A 133 16.24 1.29 -25.44
CA GLN A 133 16.89 2.05 -24.36
C GLN A 133 15.87 2.86 -23.55
N ASP A 134 14.84 3.42 -24.20
CA ASP A 134 13.83 4.27 -23.58
C ASP A 134 12.83 3.46 -22.74
N THR A 135 12.66 2.18 -23.02
CA THR A 135 11.68 1.31 -22.34
C THR A 135 12.00 1.07 -20.86
N PHE A 136 13.28 1.13 -20.47
CA PHE A 136 13.70 0.90 -19.09
C PHE A 136 13.64 2.14 -18.18
N GLU A 137 13.61 3.33 -18.72
CA GLU A 137 13.54 4.56 -17.91
C GLU A 137 12.20 4.74 -17.19
N TYR A 138 11.13 4.13 -17.70
CA TYR A 138 9.77 4.21 -17.16
C TYR A 138 9.46 3.17 -16.07
N LEU A 139 10.35 2.20 -15.88
CA LEU A 139 10.12 1.13 -14.92
C LEU A 139 10.58 1.53 -13.52
N SER A 140 9.84 1.11 -12.49
CA SER A 140 10.29 1.25 -11.10
C SER A 140 11.56 0.40 -10.86
N GLU A 141 12.35 0.74 -9.83
CA GLU A 141 13.56 -0.02 -9.50
C GLU A 141 13.26 -1.51 -9.22
N THR A 142 12.12 -1.81 -8.64
CA THR A 142 11.65 -3.18 -8.40
C THR A 142 11.36 -3.91 -9.72
N GLN A 143 10.74 -3.23 -10.68
CA GLN A 143 10.45 -3.76 -12.01
C GLN A 143 11.73 -3.96 -12.81
N LYS A 144 12.66 -3.01 -12.78
CA LYS A 144 13.99 -3.13 -13.38
C LYS A 144 14.76 -4.32 -12.82
N ALA A 145 14.74 -4.50 -11.49
CA ALA A 145 15.39 -5.63 -10.82
C ALA A 145 14.78 -6.98 -11.24
N ALA A 146 13.44 -7.06 -11.36
CA ALA A 146 12.74 -8.26 -11.79
C ALA A 146 13.05 -8.60 -13.26
N ILE A 147 13.02 -7.61 -14.16
CA ILE A 147 13.39 -7.79 -15.58
C ILE A 147 14.87 -8.15 -15.72
N LYS A 148 15.76 -7.53 -14.94
CA LYS A 148 17.19 -7.85 -14.91
C LYS A 148 17.42 -9.26 -14.36
N GLY A 149 16.69 -9.68 -13.34
CA GLY A 149 16.68 -11.05 -12.83
C GLY A 149 16.24 -12.04 -13.92
N PHE A 150 15.14 -11.75 -14.60
CA PHE A 150 14.64 -12.52 -15.72
C PHE A 150 15.68 -12.62 -16.87
N LEU A 151 16.26 -11.48 -17.27
CA LEU A 151 17.29 -11.45 -18.30
C LEU A 151 18.55 -12.25 -17.92
N SER A 152 18.91 -12.30 -16.63
CA SER A 152 20.08 -13.06 -16.14
C SER A 152 19.93 -14.57 -16.29
N HIS A 153 18.71 -15.11 -16.28
CA HIS A 153 18.45 -16.54 -16.49
C HIS A 153 18.66 -16.98 -17.93
N PHE A 154 18.74 -16.04 -18.88
CA PHE A 154 19.08 -16.31 -20.27
C PHE A 154 20.57 -16.18 -20.58
N GLU A 155 21.44 -15.95 -19.59
CA GLU A 155 22.88 -15.90 -19.77
C GLU A 155 23.47 -17.30 -20.07
N VAL A 156 24.05 -17.48 -21.26
CA VAL A 156 24.91 -18.65 -21.58
C VAL A 156 26.28 -18.42 -20.94
N LYS A 157 26.88 -19.45 -20.36
CA LYS A 157 28.13 -19.45 -19.57
C LYS A 157 29.42 -19.19 -20.39
N ASP A 158 29.48 -18.24 -21.26
CA ASP A 158 30.71 -17.86 -21.93
C ASP A 158 31.01 -16.38 -21.68
N GLY A 159 32.10 -16.12 -20.97
CA GLY A 159 32.61 -14.88 -20.35
C GLY A 159 32.77 -13.63 -21.23
N LYS A 160 31.94 -13.40 -22.21
CA LYS A 160 31.80 -12.12 -22.93
C LYS A 160 30.60 -11.37 -22.38
N LYS A 161 30.74 -10.07 -22.12
CA LYS A 161 29.64 -9.17 -21.82
C LYS A 161 28.55 -9.38 -22.86
N LYS A 162 27.47 -10.09 -22.50
CA LYS A 162 26.32 -10.25 -23.35
C LYS A 162 25.67 -8.91 -23.57
N ASP A 163 25.45 -8.59 -24.79
CA ASP A 163 24.64 -7.47 -25.20
C ASP A 163 23.23 -7.68 -24.65
N VAL A 164 22.73 -6.72 -23.90
CA VAL A 164 21.34 -6.69 -23.36
C VAL A 164 20.32 -6.99 -24.48
N LYS A 165 20.66 -6.65 -25.68
CA LYS A 165 19.99 -6.93 -26.95
C LYS A 165 19.76 -8.41 -27.25
N GLU A 166 20.77 -9.29 -27.07
CA GLU A 166 20.61 -10.73 -27.34
C GLU A 166 19.66 -11.36 -26.29
N SER A 167 19.74 -10.94 -25.07
CA SER A 167 18.87 -11.43 -23.99
C SER A 167 17.40 -11.04 -24.21
N PHE A 168 17.14 -9.81 -24.65
CA PHE A 168 15.80 -9.38 -25.01
C PHE A 168 15.21 -10.14 -26.20
N LEU A 169 16.02 -10.39 -27.24
CA LEU A 169 15.57 -11.15 -28.38
C LEU A 169 15.20 -12.60 -28.04
N GLN A 170 15.90 -13.20 -27.09
CA GLN A 170 15.56 -14.55 -26.62
C GLN A 170 14.17 -14.57 -25.94
N ILE A 171 13.85 -13.58 -25.11
CA ILE A 171 12.52 -13.43 -24.52
C ILE A 171 11.48 -13.18 -25.59
N TRP A 172 11.78 -12.24 -26.49
CA TRP A 172 10.86 -11.87 -27.57
C TRP A 172 10.49 -13.05 -28.44
N ASN A 173 11.48 -13.93 -28.76
CA ASN A 173 11.24 -15.13 -29.51
C ASN A 173 10.34 -16.17 -28.84
N ILE A 174 10.25 -16.12 -27.50
CA ILE A 174 9.38 -17.02 -26.74
C ILE A 174 7.94 -16.48 -26.69
N LEU A 175 7.73 -15.15 -26.80
CA LEU A 175 6.41 -14.53 -26.60
C LEU A 175 5.35 -15.07 -27.56
N TYR A 176 5.67 -15.26 -28.86
CA TYR A 176 4.68 -15.77 -29.81
C TYR A 176 4.31 -17.24 -29.56
N PRO A 177 5.27 -18.18 -29.42
CA PRO A 177 4.96 -19.55 -29.01
C PRO A 177 4.17 -19.61 -27.71
N LEU A 178 4.57 -18.80 -26.69
CA LEU A 178 3.90 -18.74 -25.39
C LEU A 178 2.45 -18.25 -25.54
N TYR A 179 2.22 -17.18 -26.32
CA TYR A 179 0.87 -16.69 -26.61
C TYR A 179 0.00 -17.78 -27.21
N LYS A 180 0.52 -18.52 -28.21
CA LYS A 180 -0.22 -19.57 -28.89
C LYS A 180 -0.55 -20.73 -27.95
N ASP A 181 0.45 -21.27 -27.27
CA ASP A 181 0.28 -22.42 -26.38
C ASP A 181 -0.61 -22.04 -25.16
N TYR A 182 -0.49 -20.83 -24.68
CA TYR A 182 -1.32 -20.31 -23.57
C TYR A 182 -2.80 -20.21 -23.99
N ASN A 183 -3.09 -19.62 -25.14
CA ASN A 183 -4.47 -19.55 -25.63
C ASN A 183 -5.08 -20.94 -25.89
N GLU A 184 -4.31 -21.89 -26.41
CA GLU A 184 -4.76 -23.27 -26.63
C GLU A 184 -5.01 -23.99 -25.29
N TYR A 185 -4.10 -23.79 -24.30
CA TYR A 185 -4.27 -24.31 -22.96
C TYR A 185 -5.53 -23.79 -22.27
N LEU A 186 -5.78 -22.49 -22.34
CA LEU A 186 -6.97 -21.88 -21.75
C LEU A 186 -8.26 -22.38 -22.38
N ARG A 187 -8.33 -22.44 -23.72
CA ARG A 187 -9.49 -22.96 -24.44
C ARG A 187 -9.80 -24.42 -24.07
N SER A 188 -8.76 -25.25 -23.91
CA SER A 188 -8.96 -26.66 -23.54
C SER A 188 -9.55 -26.85 -22.14
N ARG A 189 -9.55 -25.83 -21.29
CA ARG A 189 -10.05 -25.84 -19.89
C ARG A 189 -11.23 -24.92 -19.63
N ASP A 190 -11.82 -24.37 -20.68
CA ASP A 190 -12.91 -23.38 -20.60
C ASP A 190 -12.53 -22.16 -19.73
N MET A 191 -11.28 -21.72 -19.86
CA MET A 191 -10.72 -20.55 -19.19
C MET A 191 -10.47 -19.45 -20.22
N ALA A 192 -10.59 -18.19 -19.82
CA ALA A 192 -10.28 -17.05 -20.67
C ALA A 192 -9.86 -15.82 -19.85
N TYR A 193 -8.94 -15.00 -20.38
CA TYR A 193 -8.77 -13.62 -19.96
C TYR A 193 -9.65 -12.68 -20.80
N GLU A 194 -9.81 -11.47 -20.37
CA GLU A 194 -10.80 -10.53 -20.94
C GLU A 194 -10.58 -10.29 -22.45
N GLY A 195 -9.33 -10.01 -22.89
CA GLY A 195 -8.99 -9.80 -24.30
C GLY A 195 -9.32 -11.02 -25.18
N MET A 196 -9.13 -12.23 -24.65
CA MET A 196 -9.46 -13.46 -25.37
C MET A 196 -10.97 -13.59 -25.62
N VAL A 197 -11.81 -13.19 -24.64
CA VAL A 197 -13.28 -13.16 -24.82
C VAL A 197 -13.65 -12.14 -25.89
N TYR A 198 -13.05 -10.94 -25.82
CA TYR A 198 -13.29 -9.86 -26.78
C TYR A 198 -12.91 -10.25 -28.22
N ARG A 199 -11.68 -10.76 -28.41
CA ARG A 199 -11.22 -11.23 -29.72
C ARG A 199 -12.07 -12.39 -30.25
N GLY A 200 -12.45 -13.32 -29.36
CA GLY A 200 -13.28 -14.47 -29.74
C GLY A 200 -14.65 -14.04 -30.29
N LEU A 201 -15.29 -13.05 -29.67
CA LEU A 201 -16.55 -12.48 -30.18
C LEU A 201 -16.31 -11.71 -31.49
N ALA A 202 -15.29 -10.88 -31.58
CA ALA A 202 -14.98 -10.12 -32.78
C ALA A 202 -14.73 -11.03 -33.98
N SER A 203 -13.93 -12.09 -33.82
CA SER A 203 -13.68 -13.09 -34.88
C SER A 203 -14.96 -13.82 -35.30
N ARG A 204 -15.79 -14.21 -34.30
CA ARG A 204 -17.08 -14.85 -34.61
C ARG A 204 -18.01 -13.95 -35.42
N LEU A 205 -18.00 -12.64 -35.13
CA LEU A 205 -18.83 -11.65 -35.88
C LEU A 205 -18.30 -11.42 -37.30
N GLU A 206 -17.04 -11.65 -37.58
CA GLU A 206 -16.47 -11.59 -38.93
C GLU A 206 -16.77 -12.83 -39.75
N GLU A 207 -16.79 -14.01 -39.14
CA GLU A 207 -16.91 -15.32 -39.79
C GLU A 207 -18.34 -15.82 -39.91
N THR A 208 -19.30 -15.35 -39.09
CA THR A 208 -20.68 -15.86 -39.06
C THR A 208 -21.70 -14.78 -39.40
N VAL A 209 -22.91 -15.22 -39.74
CA VAL A 209 -24.05 -14.32 -39.99
C VAL A 209 -24.46 -13.67 -38.64
N LEU A 210 -24.75 -12.39 -38.67
CA LEU A 210 -25.08 -11.61 -37.47
C LEU A 210 -26.25 -12.21 -36.66
N ASP A 211 -27.24 -12.75 -37.34
CA ASP A 211 -28.45 -13.33 -36.69
C ASP A 211 -28.16 -14.61 -35.93
N ASP A 212 -27.06 -15.34 -36.23
CA ASP A 212 -26.62 -16.49 -35.47
C ASP A 212 -26.01 -16.07 -34.11
N VAL A 213 -25.46 -14.86 -34.06
CA VAL A 213 -24.87 -14.30 -32.82
C VAL A 213 -25.90 -13.49 -32.04
N PHE A 214 -26.74 -12.75 -32.77
CA PHE A 214 -27.77 -11.87 -32.20
C PHE A 214 -29.14 -12.24 -32.79
N PRO A 215 -29.81 -13.28 -32.31
CA PRO A 215 -31.13 -13.68 -32.84
C PRO A 215 -32.19 -12.62 -32.50
N GLY A 216 -33.14 -12.47 -33.42
CA GLY A 216 -34.28 -11.57 -33.30
C GLY A 216 -34.04 -10.14 -33.78
N GLU A 217 -34.99 -9.25 -33.54
CA GLU A 217 -34.98 -7.85 -34.02
C GLU A 217 -34.62 -6.82 -32.94
N THR A 218 -33.90 -7.22 -31.89
CA THR A 218 -33.54 -6.33 -30.80
C THR A 218 -32.66 -5.19 -31.33
N ARG A 219 -33.00 -3.95 -30.96
CA ARG A 219 -32.17 -2.77 -31.21
C ARG A 219 -31.22 -2.55 -30.04
N TYR A 220 -29.99 -2.22 -30.34
CA TYR A 220 -28.92 -1.99 -29.35
C TYR A 220 -28.57 -0.51 -29.29
N VAL A 221 -28.72 0.09 -28.13
CA VAL A 221 -28.43 1.51 -27.90
C VAL A 221 -27.19 1.66 -27.04
N PHE A 222 -26.12 2.19 -27.62
CA PHE A 222 -24.85 2.42 -26.92
C PHE A 222 -24.83 3.82 -26.33
N VAL A 223 -24.73 3.94 -25.00
CA VAL A 223 -24.94 5.19 -24.29
C VAL A 223 -23.67 5.61 -23.52
N GLY A 224 -23.11 6.77 -23.83
CA GLY A 224 -22.04 7.41 -23.05
C GLY A 224 -20.70 6.66 -23.05
N LEU A 225 -20.43 5.86 -24.08
CA LEU A 225 -19.10 5.26 -24.30
C LEU A 225 -18.09 6.33 -24.74
N ASN A 226 -16.79 6.05 -24.61
CA ASN A 226 -15.71 6.98 -25.00
C ASN A 226 -14.59 6.25 -25.75
N ALA A 227 -13.56 5.80 -25.04
CA ALA A 227 -12.44 5.06 -25.64
C ALA A 227 -12.90 3.65 -26.04
N LEU A 228 -12.97 3.39 -27.33
CA LEU A 228 -13.33 2.08 -27.88
C LEU A 228 -12.07 1.33 -28.30
N ASN A 229 -11.97 0.05 -27.92
CA ASN A 229 -10.98 -0.85 -28.48
C ASN A 229 -11.45 -1.40 -29.85
N GLU A 230 -10.56 -2.04 -30.60
CA GLU A 230 -10.89 -2.51 -31.94
C GLU A 230 -11.96 -3.63 -31.95
N CYS A 231 -11.97 -4.51 -30.94
CA CYS A 231 -13.06 -5.51 -30.80
C CYS A 231 -14.42 -4.86 -30.62
N GLU A 232 -14.51 -3.80 -29.80
CA GLU A 232 -15.74 -3.03 -29.62
C GLU A 232 -16.15 -2.35 -30.92
N LYS A 233 -15.20 -1.73 -31.65
CA LYS A 233 -15.51 -1.10 -32.95
C LYS A 233 -16.03 -2.12 -33.98
N VAL A 234 -15.49 -3.32 -34.04
CA VAL A 234 -16.00 -4.41 -34.90
C VAL A 234 -17.45 -4.72 -34.58
N LEU A 235 -17.79 -4.89 -33.30
CA LEU A 235 -19.14 -5.14 -32.84
C LEU A 235 -20.08 -3.98 -33.24
N LEU A 236 -19.69 -2.74 -32.94
CA LEU A 236 -20.48 -1.55 -33.25
C LEU A 236 -20.73 -1.39 -34.76
N ARG A 237 -19.69 -1.62 -35.58
CA ARG A 237 -19.80 -1.58 -37.06
C ARG A 237 -20.78 -2.62 -37.56
N LYS A 238 -20.67 -3.86 -37.13
CA LYS A 238 -21.56 -4.95 -37.56
C LYS A 238 -23.04 -4.68 -37.23
N LEU A 239 -23.31 -4.24 -36.01
CA LEU A 239 -24.67 -3.89 -35.58
C LEU A 239 -25.18 -2.62 -36.25
N ARG A 240 -24.34 -1.61 -36.49
CA ARG A 240 -24.69 -0.41 -37.28
C ARG A 240 -25.07 -0.77 -38.72
N ASP A 241 -24.21 -1.53 -39.38
CA ASP A 241 -24.39 -1.89 -40.79
C ASP A 241 -25.63 -2.77 -41.01
N ALA A 242 -26.05 -3.51 -39.99
CA ALA A 242 -27.31 -4.24 -39.97
C ALA A 242 -28.53 -3.37 -39.60
N GLY A 243 -28.33 -2.07 -39.32
CA GLY A 243 -29.43 -1.16 -38.89
C GLY A 243 -29.98 -1.45 -37.51
N ARG A 244 -29.20 -2.17 -36.64
CA ARG A 244 -29.62 -2.64 -35.32
C ARG A 244 -28.94 -1.87 -34.18
N ALA A 245 -28.07 -0.88 -34.45
CA ALA A 245 -27.37 -0.09 -33.44
C ALA A 245 -27.71 1.40 -33.57
N GLU A 246 -27.88 2.03 -32.43
CA GLU A 246 -27.98 3.47 -32.26
C GLU A 246 -26.96 3.95 -31.21
N PHE A 247 -26.46 5.19 -31.35
CA PHE A 247 -25.37 5.69 -30.56
C PHE A 247 -25.73 7.02 -29.90
N CYS A 248 -25.53 7.09 -28.57
CA CYS A 248 -25.77 8.28 -27.78
C CYS A 248 -24.44 8.68 -27.13
N TRP A 249 -23.71 9.57 -27.79
CA TRP A 249 -22.41 10.09 -27.29
C TRP A 249 -22.65 11.30 -26.39
N ASP A 250 -21.95 11.32 -25.26
CA ASP A 250 -21.95 12.51 -24.42
C ASP A 250 -20.88 13.50 -24.94
N TRP A 251 -21.26 14.20 -26.00
CA TRP A 251 -20.42 15.09 -26.79
C TRP A 251 -21.03 16.49 -26.84
N SER A 252 -20.95 17.21 -25.69
CA SER A 252 -21.51 18.55 -25.55
C SER A 252 -20.54 19.48 -24.81
N GLY A 253 -20.64 20.78 -25.11
CA GLY A 253 -19.85 21.83 -24.52
C GLY A 253 -18.52 22.06 -25.23
N ARG A 254 -18.05 23.31 -25.17
CA ARG A 254 -16.87 23.80 -25.90
C ARG A 254 -15.58 23.10 -25.47
N MET A 255 -15.46 22.74 -24.17
CA MET A 255 -14.22 22.16 -23.64
C MET A 255 -14.00 20.72 -24.11
N ILE A 256 -15.07 19.94 -24.32
CA ILE A 256 -14.96 18.56 -24.80
C ILE A 256 -14.73 18.54 -26.31
N ARG A 257 -15.33 19.50 -27.05
CA ARG A 257 -15.25 19.58 -28.53
C ARG A 257 -13.97 20.23 -29.03
N ASP A 258 -13.16 20.76 -28.16
CA ASP A 258 -11.91 21.38 -28.51
C ASP A 258 -10.90 20.37 -29.06
N GLU A 259 -10.62 20.44 -30.37
CA GLU A 259 -9.68 19.52 -31.04
C GLU A 259 -8.22 19.70 -30.59
N GLN A 260 -7.87 20.82 -29.98
CA GLN A 260 -6.55 21.05 -29.41
C GLN A 260 -6.40 20.41 -28.03
N ASN A 261 -7.53 20.03 -27.41
CA ASN A 261 -7.54 19.33 -26.13
C ASN A 261 -7.62 17.81 -26.34
N ARG A 262 -6.87 17.06 -25.58
CA ARG A 262 -6.92 15.58 -25.63
C ARG A 262 -8.27 14.98 -25.24
N SER A 263 -9.18 15.74 -24.64
CA SER A 263 -10.55 15.29 -24.34
C SER A 263 -11.35 14.90 -25.60
N SER A 264 -11.04 15.51 -26.74
CA SER A 264 -11.69 15.22 -28.03
C SER A 264 -11.12 13.99 -28.75
N PHE A 265 -9.97 13.49 -28.33
CA PHE A 265 -9.14 12.52 -29.06
C PHE A 265 -9.91 11.29 -29.58
N PHE A 266 -10.71 10.63 -28.74
CA PHE A 266 -11.52 9.48 -29.16
C PHE A 266 -12.86 9.91 -29.74
N MET A 267 -13.44 10.95 -29.17
CA MET A 267 -14.81 11.33 -29.49
C MET A 267 -14.93 11.93 -30.89
N SER A 268 -13.92 12.64 -31.35
CA SER A 268 -13.89 13.20 -32.73
C SER A 268 -14.03 12.11 -33.79
N ASP A 269 -13.39 10.97 -33.61
CA ASP A 269 -13.47 9.85 -34.53
C ASP A 269 -14.77 9.04 -34.33
N ASN A 270 -15.14 8.78 -33.06
CA ASN A 270 -16.35 8.03 -32.75
C ASN A 270 -17.59 8.68 -33.32
N VAL A 271 -17.75 10.01 -33.17
CA VAL A 271 -18.94 10.74 -33.66
C VAL A 271 -18.96 10.76 -35.20
N LYS A 272 -17.82 10.78 -35.89
CA LYS A 272 -17.72 10.69 -37.35
C LYS A 272 -18.11 9.31 -37.86
N GLU A 273 -17.61 8.26 -37.21
CA GLU A 273 -17.83 6.88 -37.62
C GLU A 273 -19.23 6.37 -37.23
N PHE A 274 -19.66 6.68 -36.02
CA PHE A 274 -20.92 6.24 -35.44
C PHE A 274 -21.81 7.44 -35.13
N LYS A 275 -22.72 7.76 -36.04
CA LYS A 275 -23.54 8.96 -35.96
C LYS A 275 -24.41 8.99 -34.71
N GLN A 276 -24.47 10.15 -34.09
CA GLN A 276 -25.38 10.45 -32.97
C GLN A 276 -26.81 10.15 -33.32
N ALA A 277 -27.56 9.45 -32.45
CA ALA A 277 -28.97 9.10 -32.69
C ALA A 277 -29.90 10.32 -32.68
N PHE A 278 -29.60 11.32 -31.86
CA PHE A 278 -30.37 12.56 -31.77
C PHE A 278 -29.46 13.72 -31.32
N THR A 279 -29.88 14.94 -31.60
CA THR A 279 -29.16 16.14 -31.18
C THR A 279 -29.41 16.38 -29.68
N LEU A 280 -28.34 16.50 -28.92
CA LEU A 280 -28.40 16.84 -27.50
C LEU A 280 -28.87 18.29 -27.33
N ASP A 281 -29.74 18.52 -26.36
CA ASP A 281 -30.14 19.85 -25.95
C ASP A 281 -29.00 20.49 -25.12
N GLU A 282 -28.47 21.59 -25.64
CA GLU A 282 -27.41 22.40 -25.01
C GLU A 282 -27.94 23.78 -24.58
N GLU A 283 -29.28 23.99 -24.65
CA GLU A 283 -29.87 25.25 -24.22
C GLU A 283 -29.61 25.49 -22.72
N GLY A 284 -29.02 26.62 -22.41
CA GLY A 284 -28.66 26.97 -21.04
C GLY A 284 -27.32 26.39 -20.53
N LEU A 285 -26.54 25.73 -21.40
CA LEU A 285 -25.16 25.32 -21.04
C LEU A 285 -24.29 26.54 -20.81
N LYS A 286 -23.82 26.71 -19.57
CA LYS A 286 -22.91 27.79 -19.16
C LYS A 286 -21.64 27.18 -18.59
N ASP A 287 -20.55 27.94 -18.74
CA ASP A 287 -19.31 27.56 -18.08
C ASP A 287 -19.48 27.60 -16.55
N PRO A 288 -18.93 26.63 -15.82
CA PRO A 288 -19.01 26.59 -14.37
C PRO A 288 -18.26 27.72 -13.67
N GLU A 289 -18.65 28.03 -12.44
CA GLU A 289 -17.84 28.80 -11.54
C GLU A 289 -16.77 27.91 -10.91
N PHE A 290 -15.48 28.30 -11.10
CA PHE A 290 -14.35 27.51 -10.63
C PHE A 290 -13.73 28.08 -9.35
N ASN A 291 -13.63 27.26 -8.32
CA ASN A 291 -13.00 27.59 -7.04
C ASN A 291 -11.81 26.66 -6.82
N VAL A 292 -10.60 27.20 -6.71
CA VAL A 292 -9.36 26.43 -6.45
C VAL A 292 -8.88 26.71 -5.04
N ILE A 293 -8.78 25.66 -4.22
CA ILE A 293 -8.40 25.77 -2.82
C ILE A 293 -7.10 24.98 -2.58
N SER A 294 -6.01 25.69 -2.33
CA SER A 294 -4.73 25.07 -1.98
C SER A 294 -4.63 24.85 -0.47
N VAL A 295 -4.41 23.62 -0.07
CA VAL A 295 -4.35 23.19 1.35
C VAL A 295 -3.05 22.43 1.58
N PRO A 296 -2.25 22.74 2.62
CA PRO A 296 -0.97 22.06 2.86
C PRO A 296 -1.15 20.71 3.59
N SER A 297 -2.16 19.93 3.21
CA SER A 297 -2.43 18.60 3.77
C SER A 297 -3.57 17.89 3.03
N SER A 298 -3.41 16.61 2.75
CA SER A 298 -4.49 15.78 2.22
C SER A 298 -5.67 15.69 3.21
N VAL A 299 -5.39 15.49 4.50
CA VAL A 299 -6.41 15.49 5.57
C VAL A 299 -7.06 16.88 5.71
N GLY A 300 -6.27 17.95 5.52
CA GLY A 300 -6.77 19.31 5.54
C GLY A 300 -7.81 19.59 4.45
N GLN A 301 -7.67 18.97 3.28
CA GLN A 301 -8.67 19.08 2.21
C GLN A 301 -10.03 18.52 2.68
N ALA A 302 -10.06 17.34 3.30
CA ALA A 302 -11.29 16.76 3.82
C ALA A 302 -11.94 17.65 4.91
N LYS A 303 -11.11 18.30 5.76
CA LYS A 303 -11.62 19.24 6.79
C LYS A 303 -12.21 20.54 6.22
N ARG A 304 -11.97 20.86 4.96
CA ARG A 304 -12.62 22.00 4.27
C ARG A 304 -14.01 21.64 3.73
N LEU A 305 -14.32 20.36 3.62
CA LEU A 305 -15.60 19.87 3.08
C LEU A 305 -16.82 20.45 3.80
N PRO A 306 -16.90 20.51 5.14
CA PRO A 306 -18.03 21.11 5.84
C PRO A 306 -18.30 22.57 5.46
N ASP A 307 -17.24 23.37 5.26
CA ASP A 307 -17.38 24.77 4.88
C ASP A 307 -17.92 24.93 3.45
N ILE A 308 -17.44 24.08 2.54
CA ILE A 308 -17.91 24.07 1.13
C ILE A 308 -19.39 23.64 1.08
N ILE A 309 -19.74 22.57 1.80
CA ILE A 309 -21.13 22.09 1.88
C ILE A 309 -22.05 23.17 2.48
N ARG A 310 -21.60 23.91 3.49
CA ARG A 310 -22.36 25.01 4.08
C ARG A 310 -22.59 26.13 3.05
N GLN A 311 -21.57 26.49 2.26
CA GLN A 311 -21.70 27.48 1.18
C GLN A 311 -22.74 27.03 0.12
N ILE A 312 -22.71 25.74 -0.25
CA ILE A 312 -23.71 25.16 -1.18
C ILE A 312 -25.11 25.25 -0.56
N ALA A 313 -25.26 24.91 0.72
CA ALA A 313 -26.55 24.96 1.42
C ALA A 313 -27.09 26.38 1.49
N GLU A 314 -26.26 27.37 1.85
CA GLU A 314 -26.65 28.79 1.91
C GLU A 314 -27.15 29.30 0.54
N SER A 315 -26.46 28.92 -0.54
CA SER A 315 -26.82 29.39 -1.90
C SER A 315 -28.10 28.78 -2.46
N LYS A 316 -28.39 27.50 -2.13
CA LYS A 316 -29.48 26.75 -2.78
C LYS A 316 -30.66 26.41 -1.89
N THR A 317 -30.43 26.18 -0.61
CA THR A 317 -31.45 25.61 0.30
C THR A 317 -31.80 26.55 1.48
N GLY A 318 -31.31 27.79 1.45
CA GLY A 318 -31.51 28.74 2.56
C GLY A 318 -30.79 28.30 3.84
N GLY A 319 -29.70 27.54 3.74
CA GLY A 319 -28.90 27.05 4.85
C GLY A 319 -29.25 25.65 5.37
N ASP A 320 -30.24 24.98 4.75
CA ASP A 320 -30.62 23.61 5.14
C ASP A 320 -29.65 22.57 4.53
N MET A 321 -28.65 22.16 5.33
CA MET A 321 -27.63 21.19 4.90
C MET A 321 -28.20 19.79 4.66
N ALA A 322 -29.34 19.43 5.25
CA ALA A 322 -29.95 18.13 5.04
C ALA A 322 -30.49 17.93 3.62
N LYS A 323 -30.69 19.02 2.89
CA LYS A 323 -31.14 18.99 1.48
C LYS A 323 -30.00 18.98 0.47
N VAL A 324 -28.76 19.13 0.88
CA VAL A 324 -27.59 19.04 0.01
C VAL A 324 -27.37 17.59 -0.41
N GLY A 325 -27.16 17.36 -1.71
CA GLY A 325 -26.91 16.03 -2.26
C GLY A 325 -28.16 15.29 -2.72
N MET A 326 -29.33 15.88 -2.65
CA MET A 326 -30.55 15.28 -3.22
C MET A 326 -30.49 15.26 -4.74
N LEU A 327 -31.08 14.24 -5.36
CA LEU A 327 -31.28 14.20 -6.81
C LEU A 327 -32.33 15.25 -7.20
N THR A 328 -31.96 16.17 -8.10
CA THR A 328 -32.82 17.22 -8.63
C THR A 328 -33.18 16.94 -10.09
N GLU A 329 -34.06 17.74 -10.67
CA GLU A 329 -34.35 17.66 -12.12
C GLU A 329 -33.08 17.94 -12.96
N GLY A 330 -32.12 18.69 -12.44
CA GLY A 330 -30.83 19.01 -13.06
C GLY A 330 -29.73 17.96 -12.87
N GLY A 331 -30.02 16.80 -12.26
CA GLY A 331 -29.06 15.73 -12.01
C GLY A 331 -28.72 15.58 -10.53
N VAL A 332 -27.48 15.18 -10.24
CA VAL A 332 -26.97 15.08 -8.86
C VAL A 332 -26.65 16.48 -8.35
N ASP A 333 -27.28 16.89 -7.23
CA ASP A 333 -27.05 18.23 -6.69
C ASP A 333 -25.60 18.45 -6.23
N CYS A 334 -25.05 17.47 -5.51
CA CYS A 334 -23.68 17.58 -5.01
C CYS A 334 -22.94 16.25 -5.05
N ALA A 335 -21.74 16.26 -5.58
CA ALA A 335 -20.82 15.13 -5.58
C ALA A 335 -19.42 15.50 -5.09
N VAL A 336 -18.83 14.62 -4.30
CA VAL A 336 -17.42 14.65 -3.89
C VAL A 336 -16.67 13.59 -4.69
N VAL A 337 -15.72 14.02 -5.50
CA VAL A 337 -14.90 13.14 -6.33
C VAL A 337 -13.53 12.96 -5.70
N LEU A 338 -13.14 11.71 -5.51
CA LEU A 338 -11.89 11.29 -4.86
C LEU A 338 -10.99 10.56 -5.85
N PRO A 339 -10.07 11.27 -6.52
CA PRO A 339 -9.03 10.62 -7.31
C PRO A 339 -8.04 9.80 -6.46
N ASP A 340 -7.82 10.22 -5.22
CA ASP A 340 -7.09 9.44 -4.20
C ASP A 340 -8.09 8.75 -3.26
N GLU A 341 -8.30 7.45 -3.49
CA GLU A 341 -9.24 6.63 -2.71
C GLU A 341 -8.87 6.52 -1.23
N ASN A 342 -7.60 6.73 -0.87
CA ASN A 342 -7.14 6.67 0.51
C ASN A 342 -7.78 7.77 1.38
N LEU A 343 -8.24 8.86 0.78
CA LEU A 343 -8.94 9.93 1.48
C LEU A 343 -10.38 9.57 1.88
N LEU A 344 -10.95 8.48 1.36
CA LEU A 344 -12.36 8.15 1.57
C LEU A 344 -12.74 8.13 3.06
N ARG A 345 -11.97 7.45 3.91
CA ARG A 345 -12.25 7.37 5.36
C ARG A 345 -12.20 8.76 6.02
N THR A 346 -11.24 9.58 5.65
CA THR A 346 -11.09 10.94 6.17
C THR A 346 -12.25 11.84 5.72
N VAL A 347 -12.67 11.72 4.47
CA VAL A 347 -13.81 12.43 3.90
C VAL A 347 -15.09 12.06 4.63
N LEU A 348 -15.37 10.76 4.81
CA LEU A 348 -16.57 10.29 5.50
C LEU A 348 -16.65 10.82 6.94
N ASN A 349 -15.52 10.88 7.64
CA ASN A 349 -15.45 11.44 8.99
C ASN A 349 -15.54 12.98 9.03
N SER A 350 -15.44 13.63 7.88
CA SER A 350 -15.52 15.11 7.78
C SER A 350 -16.88 15.59 7.26
N ILE A 351 -17.76 14.67 6.82
CA ILE A 351 -19.12 15.04 6.41
C ILE A 351 -19.91 15.53 7.61
N PRO A 352 -20.59 16.69 7.52
CA PRO A 352 -21.42 17.19 8.60
C PRO A 352 -22.53 16.21 9.03
N ALA A 353 -22.78 16.11 10.34
CA ALA A 353 -23.76 15.17 10.91
C ALA A 353 -25.21 15.46 10.47
N GLU A 354 -25.48 16.66 9.99
CA GLU A 354 -26.76 17.08 9.42
C GLU A 354 -27.10 16.37 8.11
N ILE A 355 -26.06 15.92 7.36
CA ILE A 355 -26.24 15.14 6.14
C ILE A 355 -26.41 13.67 6.53
N LYS A 356 -27.64 13.21 6.55
CA LYS A 356 -27.99 11.84 6.97
C LYS A 356 -27.75 10.80 5.89
N ASP A 357 -27.99 11.19 4.63
CA ASP A 357 -27.92 10.29 3.49
C ASP A 357 -26.63 10.55 2.71
N VAL A 358 -25.72 9.60 2.74
CA VAL A 358 -24.46 9.61 1.98
C VAL A 358 -24.37 8.33 1.16
N ASN A 359 -24.21 8.47 -0.12
CA ASN A 359 -23.98 7.34 -1.00
C ASN A 359 -22.51 7.27 -1.42
N VAL A 360 -21.83 6.22 -1.01
CA VAL A 360 -20.45 5.94 -1.34
C VAL A 360 -20.40 4.85 -2.40
N THR A 361 -19.84 5.17 -3.56
CA THR A 361 -19.76 4.22 -4.67
C THR A 361 -18.49 3.43 -4.68
N MET A 362 -17.45 4.03 -4.13
CA MET A 362 -16.16 3.39 -3.94
C MET A 362 -16.28 2.37 -2.81
N GLY A 363 -15.72 1.20 -2.98
CA GLY A 363 -15.52 0.31 -1.85
C GLY A 363 -14.37 0.81 -0.98
N LEU A 364 -14.41 0.53 0.30
CA LEU A 364 -13.22 0.69 1.12
C LEU A 364 -12.23 -0.42 0.75
N PRO A 365 -11.01 -0.07 0.33
CA PRO A 365 -10.00 -1.08 0.00
C PRO A 365 -9.58 -1.83 1.27
N MET A 366 -9.43 -3.15 1.17
CA MET A 366 -9.01 -3.99 2.29
C MET A 366 -7.63 -3.58 2.83
N SER A 367 -6.73 -3.12 1.96
CA SER A 367 -5.38 -2.68 2.35
C SER A 367 -5.35 -1.56 3.40
N GLY A 368 -6.40 -0.77 3.53
CA GLY A 368 -6.56 0.26 4.56
C GLY A 368 -7.29 -0.21 5.82
N SER A 369 -7.62 -1.50 5.96
CA SER A 369 -8.37 -2.01 7.12
C SER A 369 -7.44 -2.40 8.28
N LEU A 370 -7.97 -2.31 9.49
CA LEU A 370 -7.28 -2.77 10.70
C LEU A 370 -7.07 -4.28 10.68
N PHE A 371 -8.04 -5.01 10.11
CA PHE A 371 -7.96 -6.45 9.96
C PHE A 371 -6.80 -6.87 9.05
N TYR A 372 -6.65 -6.21 7.89
CA TYR A 372 -5.53 -6.47 6.99
C TYR A 372 -4.18 -6.19 7.65
N ALA A 373 -4.05 -5.06 8.35
CA ALA A 373 -2.83 -4.74 9.09
C ALA A 373 -2.49 -5.85 10.09
N MET A 374 -3.46 -6.30 10.91
CA MET A 374 -3.24 -7.41 11.84
C MET A 374 -2.79 -8.69 11.13
N MET A 375 -3.40 -9.06 9.99
CA MET A 375 -3.00 -10.26 9.25
C MET A 375 -1.58 -10.15 8.64
N CYS A 376 -1.16 -8.93 8.27
CA CYS A 376 0.22 -8.66 7.88
C CYS A 376 1.19 -8.82 9.05
N ASP A 377 0.84 -8.31 10.24
CA ASP A 377 1.65 -8.47 11.47
C ASP A 377 1.76 -9.95 11.86
N VAL A 378 0.65 -10.71 11.81
CA VAL A 378 0.63 -12.16 12.04
C VAL A 378 1.56 -12.89 11.07
N ALA A 379 1.53 -12.54 9.79
CA ALA A 379 2.44 -13.11 8.79
C ALA A 379 3.89 -12.73 9.09
N SER A 380 4.15 -11.48 9.45
CA SER A 380 5.48 -10.96 9.80
C SER A 380 6.06 -11.67 11.03
N VAL A 381 5.27 -11.92 12.06
CA VAL A 381 5.67 -12.70 13.25
C VAL A 381 6.19 -14.08 12.85
N GLN A 382 5.47 -14.79 11.96
CA GLN A 382 5.89 -16.13 11.51
C GLN A 382 7.14 -16.10 10.62
N MET A 383 7.26 -15.09 9.76
CA MET A 383 8.40 -14.94 8.85
C MET A 383 9.72 -14.58 9.57
N HIS A 384 9.64 -14.01 10.77
CA HIS A 384 10.81 -13.62 11.56
C HIS A 384 11.02 -14.52 12.81
N ALA A 385 10.22 -15.58 12.94
CA ALA A 385 10.41 -16.56 14.00
C ALA A 385 11.67 -17.40 13.75
N VAL A 386 12.46 -17.65 14.80
CA VAL A 386 13.72 -18.38 14.71
C VAL A 386 13.67 -19.57 15.67
N ASN A 387 14.04 -20.75 15.17
CA ASN A 387 14.23 -21.94 16.02
C ASN A 387 15.70 -22.10 16.39
N ARG A 388 16.01 -22.10 17.71
CA ARG A 388 17.36 -22.38 18.21
C ARG A 388 17.31 -23.49 19.25
N ASN A 389 18.03 -24.56 19.00
CA ASN A 389 18.12 -25.71 19.90
C ASN A 389 16.75 -26.27 20.31
N GLY A 390 15.77 -26.29 19.37
CA GLY A 390 14.41 -26.76 19.64
C GLY A 390 13.50 -25.73 20.31
N ARG A 391 13.97 -24.54 20.55
CA ARG A 391 13.24 -23.44 21.19
C ARG A 391 12.88 -22.38 20.16
N TRP A 392 11.60 -22.01 20.08
CA TRP A 392 11.13 -20.97 19.19
C TRP A 392 11.23 -19.60 19.85
N LEU A 393 11.71 -18.62 19.09
CA LEU A 393 11.97 -17.27 19.50
C LEU A 393 11.36 -16.30 18.50
N PHE A 394 10.64 -15.30 18.99
CA PHE A 394 9.97 -14.29 18.18
C PHE A 394 10.68 -12.95 18.34
N TYR A 395 10.93 -12.27 17.22
CA TYR A 395 11.60 -10.98 17.23
C TYR A 395 10.66 -9.90 17.80
N HIS A 396 11.15 -9.14 18.78
CA HIS A 396 10.35 -8.21 19.58
C HIS A 396 9.56 -7.21 18.74
N ARG A 397 10.13 -6.63 17.68
CA ARG A 397 9.48 -5.60 16.87
C ARG A 397 8.15 -6.08 16.29
N GLN A 398 8.13 -7.26 15.65
CA GLN A 398 6.90 -7.85 15.11
C GLN A 398 5.88 -8.18 16.19
N VAL A 399 6.37 -8.61 17.37
CA VAL A 399 5.48 -8.87 18.52
C VAL A 399 4.86 -7.57 19.02
N TRP A 400 5.65 -6.47 19.10
CA TRP A 400 5.16 -5.16 19.52
C TRP A 400 4.18 -4.55 18.52
N ASP A 401 4.47 -4.66 17.22
CA ASP A 401 3.57 -4.20 16.18
C ASP A 401 2.19 -4.86 16.32
N LEU A 402 2.18 -6.19 16.46
CA LEU A 402 0.96 -6.97 16.67
C LEU A 402 0.22 -6.58 17.97
N PHE A 403 0.93 -6.47 19.10
CA PHE A 403 0.33 -6.08 20.40
C PHE A 403 -0.23 -4.65 20.40
N SER A 404 0.31 -3.79 19.55
CA SER A 404 -0.16 -2.41 19.38
C SER A 404 -1.42 -2.32 18.52
N GLY A 405 -1.71 -3.36 17.73
CA GLY A 405 -2.86 -3.44 16.84
C GLY A 405 -4.20 -3.37 17.58
N GLU A 406 -5.13 -2.57 17.08
CA GLU A 406 -6.42 -2.36 17.74
C GLU A 406 -7.25 -3.65 17.81
N ILE A 407 -7.25 -4.45 16.73
CA ILE A 407 -7.99 -5.73 16.70
C ILE A 407 -7.42 -6.71 17.72
N PHE A 408 -6.09 -6.81 17.82
CA PHE A 408 -5.46 -7.65 18.83
C PHE A 408 -5.88 -7.23 20.24
N ARG A 409 -5.79 -5.94 20.57
CA ARG A 409 -6.17 -5.40 21.89
C ARG A 409 -7.65 -5.61 22.21
N LYS A 410 -8.53 -5.51 21.22
CA LYS A 410 -9.98 -5.76 21.39
C LYS A 410 -10.32 -7.24 21.52
N SER A 411 -9.47 -8.12 20.98
CA SER A 411 -9.63 -9.58 21.09
C SER A 411 -8.95 -10.18 22.33
N ALA A 412 -8.11 -9.39 23.01
CA ALA A 412 -7.37 -9.81 24.20
C ALA A 412 -8.27 -9.75 25.44
N ASP A 413 -8.30 -10.84 26.20
CA ASP A 413 -8.85 -10.90 27.55
C ASP A 413 -7.88 -10.30 28.59
N GLU A 414 -8.33 -10.14 29.82
CA GLU A 414 -7.54 -9.56 30.92
C GLU A 414 -6.21 -10.31 31.13
N LYS A 415 -6.25 -11.62 31.10
CA LYS A 415 -5.06 -12.47 31.24
C LYS A 415 -4.07 -12.28 30.09
N THR A 416 -4.57 -12.16 28.87
CA THR A 416 -3.71 -11.82 27.71
C THR A 416 -3.01 -10.47 27.90
N LEU A 417 -3.74 -9.45 28.37
CA LEU A 417 -3.15 -8.13 28.62
C LEU A 417 -2.11 -8.15 29.74
N GLU A 418 -2.29 -8.95 30.78
CA GLU A 418 -1.28 -9.17 31.84
C GLU A 418 0.00 -9.81 31.28
N ILE A 419 -0.12 -10.86 30.45
CA ILE A 419 1.03 -11.49 29.79
C ILE A 419 1.74 -10.46 28.86
N VAL A 420 1.00 -9.70 28.06
CA VAL A 420 1.56 -8.65 27.20
C VAL A 420 2.33 -7.62 28.02
N ALA A 421 1.80 -7.18 29.17
CA ALA A 421 2.49 -6.25 30.07
C ALA A 421 3.78 -6.84 30.66
N ALA A 422 3.74 -8.10 31.07
CA ALA A 422 4.92 -8.81 31.60
C ALA A 422 6.01 -8.97 30.53
N VAL A 423 5.64 -9.33 29.31
CA VAL A 423 6.57 -9.47 28.17
C VAL A 423 7.17 -8.11 27.80
N LYS A 424 6.38 -7.02 27.81
CA LYS A 424 6.88 -5.65 27.61
C LYS A 424 7.92 -5.26 28.66
N THR A 425 7.62 -5.50 29.94
CA THR A 425 8.53 -5.19 31.03
C THR A 425 9.85 -5.98 30.94
N GLY A 426 9.79 -7.22 30.39
CA GLY A 426 10.97 -8.06 30.19
C GLY A 426 11.97 -7.57 29.15
N ALA A 427 11.57 -6.64 28.26
CA ALA A 427 12.38 -5.99 27.23
C ALA A 427 13.36 -6.92 26.49
N LYS A 428 12.92 -8.13 26.13
CA LYS A 428 13.76 -9.14 25.46
C LYS A 428 13.83 -8.85 23.95
N TYR A 429 15.04 -8.91 23.40
CA TYR A 429 15.28 -8.77 21.96
C TYR A 429 14.60 -9.88 21.14
N TYR A 430 14.71 -11.12 21.63
CA TYR A 430 13.94 -12.27 21.14
C TYR A 430 13.11 -12.83 22.30
N ILE A 431 11.81 -12.92 22.09
CA ILE A 431 10.85 -13.36 23.07
C ILE A 431 10.63 -14.86 22.88
N PRO A 432 10.91 -15.70 23.91
CA PRO A 432 10.63 -17.13 23.85
C PRO A 432 9.12 -17.41 23.73
N GLN A 433 8.78 -18.48 23.01
CA GLN A 433 7.38 -18.91 22.85
C GLN A 433 6.69 -19.14 24.21
N GLU A 434 7.45 -19.62 25.19
CA GLU A 434 6.92 -19.91 26.54
C GLU A 434 6.40 -18.66 27.24
N ASP A 435 6.93 -17.48 26.93
CA ASP A 435 6.47 -16.20 27.47
C ASP A 435 5.20 -15.67 26.76
N LEU A 436 4.83 -16.30 25.64
CA LEU A 436 3.74 -15.90 24.74
C LEU A 436 2.60 -16.92 24.71
N ASN A 437 2.47 -17.75 25.73
CA ASN A 437 1.48 -18.80 25.86
C ASN A 437 0.51 -18.53 27.02
N GLY A 438 -0.57 -19.30 27.06
CA GLY A 438 -1.47 -19.40 28.21
C GLY A 438 -2.84 -18.79 28.03
N THR A 439 -3.15 -18.32 26.81
CA THR A 439 -4.50 -17.92 26.41
C THR A 439 -4.78 -18.38 24.98
N PRO A 440 -6.04 -18.65 24.60
CA PRO A 440 -6.37 -19.13 23.26
C PRO A 440 -5.86 -18.23 22.14
N LEU A 441 -5.86 -16.91 22.37
CA LEU A 441 -5.36 -15.92 21.39
C LEU A 441 -3.84 -16.04 21.21
N LEU A 442 -3.08 -16.03 22.30
CA LEU A 442 -1.62 -16.13 22.26
C LEU A 442 -1.17 -17.50 21.74
N ASP A 443 -1.79 -18.59 22.22
CA ASP A 443 -1.47 -19.95 21.80
C ASP A 443 -1.71 -20.16 20.30
N THR A 444 -2.72 -19.50 19.73
CA THR A 444 -2.99 -19.56 18.30
C THR A 444 -2.00 -18.71 17.50
N VAL A 445 -1.80 -17.46 17.89
CA VAL A 445 -1.00 -16.49 17.14
C VAL A 445 0.49 -16.83 17.16
N PHE A 446 1.03 -17.26 18.32
CA PHE A 446 2.45 -17.59 18.48
C PHE A 446 2.76 -19.10 18.33
N ARG A 447 1.83 -19.85 17.72
CA ARG A 447 2.09 -21.22 17.28
C ARG A 447 3.06 -21.20 16.09
N PRO A 448 4.28 -21.75 16.19
CA PRO A 448 5.21 -21.76 15.07
C PRO A 448 4.73 -22.70 13.97
N VAL A 449 4.64 -22.23 12.76
CA VAL A 449 4.12 -23.01 11.61
C VAL A 449 5.17 -23.13 10.51
N LEU A 450 5.91 -22.06 10.21
CA LEU A 450 6.91 -22.03 9.18
C LEU A 450 8.26 -22.54 9.72
N LYS A 451 8.77 -23.64 9.13
CA LYS A 451 10.02 -24.27 9.56
C LYS A 451 11.20 -23.92 8.67
N ASP A 452 10.98 -23.83 7.37
CA ASP A 452 12.00 -23.48 6.38
C ASP A 452 11.42 -22.44 5.41
N LEU A 453 12.04 -21.28 5.38
CA LEU A 453 11.63 -20.15 4.53
C LEU A 453 12.34 -20.13 3.17
N THR A 454 13.30 -21.04 2.97
CA THR A 454 14.20 -21.01 1.81
C THR A 454 13.85 -22.04 0.73
N VAL A 455 12.95 -22.96 1.02
CA VAL A 455 12.55 -24.04 0.13
C VAL A 455 11.07 -23.95 -0.21
N PRO A 456 10.68 -23.93 -1.51
CA PRO A 456 9.30 -24.01 -1.92
C PRO A 456 8.65 -25.30 -1.39
N SER A 457 7.46 -25.19 -0.76
CA SER A 457 6.78 -26.33 -0.19
C SER A 457 5.27 -26.14 -0.14
N LYS A 458 4.55 -27.03 -0.82
CA LYS A 458 3.09 -27.08 -0.79
C LYS A 458 2.55 -27.35 0.63
N GLU A 459 3.25 -28.21 1.38
CA GLU A 459 2.84 -28.56 2.75
C GLU A 459 2.96 -27.36 3.69
N GLN A 460 4.07 -26.63 3.65
CA GLN A 460 4.25 -25.44 4.49
C GLN A 460 3.26 -24.35 4.14
N VAL A 461 3.00 -24.11 2.86
CA VAL A 461 1.99 -23.15 2.39
C VAL A 461 0.61 -23.54 2.90
N SER A 462 0.24 -24.82 2.81
CA SER A 462 -1.07 -25.30 3.31
C SER A 462 -1.20 -25.17 4.82
N LEU A 463 -0.15 -25.51 5.57
CA LEU A 463 -0.12 -25.36 7.04
C LEU A 463 -0.23 -23.87 7.45
N PHE A 464 0.45 -22.98 6.71
CA PHE A 464 0.37 -21.55 6.96
C PHE A 464 -1.00 -20.98 6.63
N ALA A 465 -1.62 -21.42 5.55
CA ALA A 465 -2.99 -21.05 5.19
C ALA A 465 -4.01 -21.49 6.29
N GLU A 466 -3.89 -22.71 6.81
CA GLU A 466 -4.74 -23.16 7.93
C GLU A 466 -4.47 -22.37 9.21
N TYR A 467 -3.21 -22.06 9.51
CA TYR A 467 -2.85 -21.20 10.63
C TYR A 467 -3.53 -19.82 10.52
N GLN A 468 -3.47 -19.18 9.36
CA GLN A 468 -4.14 -17.89 9.15
C GLN A 468 -5.66 -17.99 9.37
N LYS A 469 -6.29 -19.09 8.92
CA LYS A 469 -7.73 -19.34 9.16
C LYS A 469 -8.04 -19.54 10.64
N ASP A 470 -7.16 -20.23 11.38
CA ASP A 470 -7.32 -20.41 12.82
C ASP A 470 -7.23 -19.08 13.58
N VAL A 471 -6.28 -18.21 13.19
CA VAL A 471 -6.19 -16.86 13.75
C VAL A 471 -7.50 -16.08 13.49
N ILE A 472 -8.01 -16.10 12.24
CA ILE A 472 -9.27 -15.44 11.90
C ILE A 472 -10.43 -15.98 12.73
N ARG A 473 -10.54 -17.30 12.90
CA ARG A 473 -11.59 -17.95 13.73
C ARG A 473 -11.51 -17.50 15.19
N THR A 474 -10.30 -17.33 15.72
CA THR A 474 -10.06 -16.93 17.12
C THR A 474 -10.48 -15.46 17.36
N ILE A 475 -10.21 -14.55 16.42
CA ILE A 475 -10.51 -13.12 16.59
C ILE A 475 -11.92 -12.74 16.12
N ALA A 476 -12.54 -13.51 15.23
CA ALA A 476 -13.84 -13.18 14.64
C ALA A 476 -14.97 -12.92 15.67
N PRO A 477 -15.10 -13.64 16.78
CA PRO A 477 -16.11 -13.35 17.81
C PRO A 477 -15.97 -11.95 18.41
N ALA A 478 -14.74 -11.56 18.78
CA ALA A 478 -14.46 -10.25 19.38
C ALA A 478 -14.75 -9.10 18.38
N ILE A 479 -14.46 -9.32 17.09
CA ILE A 479 -14.80 -8.36 16.03
C ILE A 479 -16.32 -8.27 15.87
N ALA A 480 -17.04 -9.38 15.90
CA ALA A 480 -18.48 -9.43 15.68
C ALA A 480 -19.29 -8.78 16.83
N GLU A 481 -18.82 -8.87 18.05
CA GLU A 481 -19.44 -8.26 19.24
C GLU A 481 -19.25 -6.74 19.28
N ASN A 482 -18.25 -6.20 18.55
CA ASN A 482 -17.97 -4.79 18.54
C ASN A 482 -18.63 -4.09 17.33
N ALA A 483 -19.68 -3.30 17.59
CA ALA A 483 -20.42 -2.59 16.54
C ALA A 483 -19.53 -1.66 15.67
N VAL A 484 -18.47 -1.09 16.24
CA VAL A 484 -17.51 -0.22 15.53
C VAL A 484 -16.67 -1.02 14.52
N LEU A 485 -16.44 -2.30 14.78
CA LEU A 485 -15.63 -3.18 13.94
C LEU A 485 -16.47 -3.98 12.90
N GLY A 486 -17.74 -3.65 12.70
CA GLY A 486 -18.63 -4.39 11.78
C GLY A 486 -18.13 -4.48 10.34
N MET A 487 -17.35 -3.51 9.85
CA MET A 487 -16.70 -3.57 8.54
C MET A 487 -15.53 -4.56 8.53
N GLU A 488 -14.78 -4.64 9.61
CA GLU A 488 -13.61 -5.53 9.72
C GLU A 488 -14.02 -7.01 9.59
N LEU A 489 -15.23 -7.37 10.04
CA LEU A 489 -15.78 -8.72 9.85
C LEU A 489 -16.04 -9.07 8.37
N LYS A 490 -16.41 -8.07 7.55
CA LYS A 490 -16.56 -8.28 6.10
C LYS A 490 -15.20 -8.50 5.44
N TYR A 491 -14.18 -7.71 5.83
CA TYR A 491 -12.81 -7.92 5.37
C TYR A 491 -12.28 -9.31 5.77
N ALA A 492 -12.54 -9.74 7.01
CA ALA A 492 -12.16 -11.06 7.47
C ALA A 492 -12.76 -12.19 6.61
N LYS A 493 -14.04 -12.06 6.20
CA LYS A 493 -14.69 -13.01 5.29
C LYS A 493 -14.05 -13.06 3.91
N GLU A 494 -13.77 -11.90 3.31
CA GLU A 494 -13.16 -11.84 1.98
C GLU A 494 -11.70 -12.33 2.01
N PHE A 495 -10.96 -12.00 3.07
CA PHE A 495 -9.60 -12.53 3.28
C PHE A 495 -9.61 -14.06 3.42
N TYR A 496 -10.55 -14.61 4.21
CA TYR A 496 -10.73 -16.05 4.37
C TYR A 496 -11.05 -16.74 3.03
N ARG A 497 -11.87 -16.12 2.19
CA ARG A 497 -12.17 -16.60 0.82
C ARG A 497 -10.92 -16.62 -0.04
N SER A 498 -10.11 -15.58 0.02
CA SER A 498 -8.85 -15.49 -0.72
C SER A 498 -7.85 -16.58 -0.29
N ILE A 499 -7.78 -16.89 1.02
CA ILE A 499 -6.97 -18.01 1.51
C ILE A 499 -7.48 -19.34 0.93
N ASN A 500 -8.79 -19.61 0.98
CA ASN A 500 -9.36 -20.83 0.43
C ASN A 500 -9.06 -20.99 -1.06
N MET A 501 -9.20 -19.92 -1.83
CA MET A 501 -8.91 -19.90 -3.26
C MET A 501 -7.45 -20.30 -3.54
N LEU A 502 -6.47 -19.72 -2.83
CA LEU A 502 -5.06 -20.07 -2.99
C LEU A 502 -4.77 -21.51 -2.53
N GLN A 503 -5.46 -21.98 -1.51
CA GLN A 503 -5.29 -23.32 -0.99
C GLN A 503 -5.85 -24.38 -1.95
N GLU A 504 -6.99 -24.12 -2.60
CA GLU A 504 -7.56 -24.99 -3.65
C GLU A 504 -6.62 -25.15 -4.85
N ILE A 505 -5.87 -24.13 -5.19
CA ILE A 505 -4.88 -24.16 -6.27
C ILE A 505 -3.70 -25.08 -5.90
N GLY A 506 -3.35 -25.19 -4.62
CA GLY A 506 -2.31 -26.11 -4.14
C GLY A 506 -0.88 -25.72 -4.55
N LEU A 507 -0.54 -24.45 -4.29
CA LEU A 507 0.73 -23.83 -4.67
C LEU A 507 1.96 -24.47 -4.02
N GLU A 508 3.00 -24.72 -4.83
CA GLU A 508 4.35 -25.11 -4.37
C GLU A 508 5.29 -23.91 -4.55
N VAL A 509 5.29 -23.02 -3.56
CA VAL A 509 6.05 -21.76 -3.58
C VAL A 509 6.68 -21.50 -2.22
N LEU A 510 7.57 -20.50 -2.14
CA LEU A 510 8.07 -19.99 -0.88
C LEU A 510 6.94 -19.36 -0.05
N PRO A 511 7.00 -19.44 1.28
CA PRO A 511 6.04 -18.73 2.15
C PRO A 511 5.94 -17.24 1.85
N SER A 512 7.05 -16.58 1.54
CA SER A 512 7.07 -15.16 1.13
C SER A 512 6.28 -14.90 -0.15
N THR A 513 6.33 -15.79 -1.12
CA THR A 513 5.58 -15.69 -2.37
C THR A 513 4.09 -15.94 -2.16
N TYR A 514 3.74 -16.92 -1.32
CA TYR A 514 2.35 -17.11 -0.91
C TYR A 514 1.77 -15.86 -0.27
N ILE A 515 2.49 -15.23 0.68
CA ILE A 515 2.05 -13.99 1.34
C ILE A 515 1.87 -12.89 0.30
N ARG A 516 2.80 -12.74 -0.65
CA ARG A 516 2.71 -11.74 -1.71
C ARG A 516 1.51 -11.96 -2.63
N LEU A 517 1.26 -13.20 -3.06
CA LEU A 517 0.08 -13.54 -3.86
C LEU A 517 -1.22 -13.27 -3.10
N LEU A 518 -1.28 -13.64 -1.84
CA LEU A 518 -2.42 -13.34 -0.98
C LEU A 518 -2.61 -11.82 -0.85
N THR A 519 -1.54 -11.06 -0.64
CA THR A 519 -1.56 -9.59 -0.58
C THR A 519 -2.06 -8.97 -1.88
N GLN A 520 -1.66 -9.49 -3.04
CA GLN A 520 -2.15 -9.02 -4.34
C GLN A 520 -3.65 -9.32 -4.52
N LEU A 521 -4.09 -10.52 -4.15
CA LEU A 521 -5.51 -10.89 -4.23
C LEU A 521 -6.38 -9.99 -3.35
N VAL A 522 -6.00 -9.85 -2.07
CA VAL A 522 -6.79 -9.06 -1.12
C VAL A 522 -6.65 -7.54 -1.38
N GLY A 523 -5.56 -7.11 -1.99
CA GLY A 523 -5.36 -5.71 -2.41
C GLY A 523 -6.35 -5.25 -3.47
N ALA A 524 -6.83 -6.18 -4.31
CA ALA A 524 -7.88 -5.92 -5.29
C ALA A 524 -9.30 -5.94 -4.66
N VAL A 525 -9.43 -6.41 -3.43
CA VAL A 525 -10.73 -6.49 -2.75
C VAL A 525 -11.10 -5.15 -2.14
N SER A 526 -12.21 -4.60 -2.57
CA SER A 526 -12.86 -3.49 -1.91
C SER A 526 -14.25 -3.89 -1.43
N VAL A 527 -14.60 -3.52 -0.20
CA VAL A 527 -15.90 -3.83 0.37
C VAL A 527 -16.85 -2.67 0.11
N PRO A 528 -17.90 -2.87 -0.70
CA PRO A 528 -18.84 -1.82 -1.03
C PRO A 528 -19.70 -1.45 0.19
N PHE A 529 -20.02 -0.16 0.28
CA PHE A 529 -21.05 0.30 1.20
C PHE A 529 -22.42 -0.16 0.73
N ARG A 530 -23.31 -0.44 1.68
CA ARG A 530 -24.74 -0.64 1.38
C ARG A 530 -25.44 0.71 1.50
N GLY A 531 -25.99 1.21 0.43
CA GLY A 531 -26.74 2.47 0.40
C GLY A 531 -27.68 2.51 -0.79
N GLU A 532 -28.65 3.44 -0.78
CA GLU A 532 -29.48 3.71 -1.93
C GLU A 532 -28.70 4.59 -2.92
N PRO A 533 -28.38 4.12 -4.13
CA PRO A 533 -27.48 4.82 -5.06
C PRO A 533 -28.01 6.18 -5.53
N LEU A 534 -29.29 6.47 -5.33
CA LEU A 534 -29.97 7.67 -5.81
C LEU A 534 -30.30 8.68 -4.73
N ARG A 535 -29.83 8.47 -3.49
CA ARG A 535 -30.08 9.37 -2.35
C ARG A 535 -28.81 9.91 -1.74
N GLY A 536 -28.89 11.15 -1.26
CA GLY A 536 -27.86 11.79 -0.45
C GLY A 536 -26.65 12.30 -1.22
N LEU A 537 -25.71 12.79 -0.43
CA LEU A 537 -24.42 13.28 -0.93
C LEU A 537 -23.67 12.14 -1.60
N GLN A 538 -23.25 12.34 -2.85
CA GLN A 538 -22.54 11.33 -3.61
C GLN A 538 -21.05 11.45 -3.37
N VAL A 539 -20.39 10.37 -2.90
CA VAL A 539 -18.93 10.26 -2.79
C VAL A 539 -18.45 9.17 -3.74
N MET A 540 -17.62 9.53 -4.71
CA MET A 540 -17.28 8.64 -5.83
C MET A 540 -15.87 8.86 -6.37
N GLY A 541 -15.33 7.83 -7.04
CA GLY A 541 -14.10 7.96 -7.84
C GLY A 541 -14.38 8.61 -9.21
N PRO A 542 -13.33 9.09 -9.90
CA PRO A 542 -13.49 9.71 -11.21
C PRO A 542 -14.14 8.79 -12.26
N LEU A 543 -13.90 7.47 -12.18
CA LEU A 543 -14.45 6.51 -13.14
C LEU A 543 -15.94 6.25 -12.96
N GLU A 544 -16.49 6.46 -11.76
CA GLU A 544 -17.90 6.32 -11.46
C GLU A 544 -18.74 7.53 -11.92
N THR A 545 -18.08 8.65 -12.27
CA THR A 545 -18.76 9.86 -12.76
C THR A 545 -19.20 9.77 -14.23
N ARG A 546 -18.88 8.67 -14.91
CA ARG A 546 -19.18 8.48 -16.33
C ARG A 546 -20.67 8.64 -16.63
N ALA A 547 -20.98 9.46 -17.60
CA ALA A 547 -22.33 9.79 -18.04
C ALA A 547 -23.25 10.41 -16.96
N LEU A 548 -22.70 10.85 -15.81
CA LEU A 548 -23.45 11.52 -14.75
C LEU A 548 -23.18 13.04 -14.77
N ASP A 549 -24.21 13.80 -14.45
CA ASP A 549 -24.16 15.27 -14.38
C ASP A 549 -24.37 15.75 -12.95
N PHE A 550 -23.67 16.83 -12.61
CA PHE A 550 -23.58 17.38 -11.26
C PHE A 550 -23.86 18.88 -11.30
N SER A 551 -24.64 19.40 -10.34
CA SER A 551 -24.78 20.84 -10.16
C SER A 551 -23.60 21.44 -9.39
N ASN A 552 -23.19 20.78 -8.32
CA ASN A 552 -22.04 21.17 -7.49
C ASN A 552 -21.05 20.02 -7.40
N LEU A 553 -19.81 20.27 -7.78
CA LEU A 553 -18.77 19.25 -7.87
C LEU A 553 -17.57 19.64 -7.00
N ILE A 554 -17.19 18.76 -6.10
CA ILE A 554 -16.02 18.93 -5.23
C ILE A 554 -14.99 17.88 -5.60
N ILE A 555 -13.89 18.28 -6.21
CA ILE A 555 -12.80 17.40 -6.63
C ILE A 555 -11.66 17.56 -5.63
N MET A 556 -11.31 16.49 -4.93
CA MET A 556 -10.17 16.46 -4.01
C MET A 556 -8.90 15.98 -4.70
N SER A 557 -7.75 16.32 -4.13
CA SER A 557 -6.44 15.92 -4.66
C SER A 557 -6.26 16.20 -6.16
N ALA A 558 -6.69 17.40 -6.59
CA ALA A 558 -6.52 17.87 -7.96
C ALA A 558 -5.04 18.25 -8.23
N ASN A 559 -4.14 17.29 -7.97
CA ASN A 559 -2.70 17.43 -8.12
C ASN A 559 -2.18 16.63 -9.30
N GLU A 560 -1.10 17.11 -9.92
CA GLU A 560 -0.42 16.39 -10.99
C GLU A 560 0.09 15.01 -10.51
N GLY A 561 -0.17 13.98 -11.31
CA GLY A 561 0.15 12.59 -10.97
C GLY A 561 -0.89 11.87 -10.11
N VAL A 562 -1.84 12.60 -9.50
CA VAL A 562 -3.02 12.05 -8.81
C VAL A 562 -4.25 12.19 -9.70
N PHE A 563 -4.46 13.38 -10.25
CA PHE A 563 -5.51 13.66 -11.24
C PHE A 563 -5.03 14.67 -12.28
N PRO A 564 -4.63 14.22 -13.48
CA PRO A 564 -4.70 12.84 -14.00
C PRO A 564 -3.75 11.87 -13.30
N HIS A 565 -4.22 10.62 -13.14
CA HIS A 565 -3.38 9.57 -12.61
C HIS A 565 -2.34 9.16 -13.67
N ARG A 566 -1.07 9.22 -13.31
CA ARG A 566 0.01 8.68 -14.15
C ARG A 566 0.29 7.24 -13.71
N SER A 567 -0.24 6.27 -14.42
CA SER A 567 0.23 4.90 -14.32
C SER A 567 1.11 4.59 -15.54
N VAL A 568 2.36 4.31 -15.30
CA VAL A 568 3.20 3.70 -16.33
C VAL A 568 2.83 2.22 -16.32
N SER A 569 2.03 1.77 -17.29
CA SER A 569 1.79 0.33 -17.46
C SER A 569 3.12 -0.32 -17.86
N SER A 570 3.62 -1.22 -17.04
CA SER A 570 4.73 -2.08 -17.42
C SER A 570 4.32 -2.89 -18.65
N SER A 571 5.12 -2.90 -19.69
CA SER A 571 4.87 -3.64 -20.91
C SER A 571 6.20 -4.13 -21.49
N PHE A 572 6.21 -5.34 -22.03
CA PHE A 572 7.32 -5.83 -22.84
C PHE A 572 7.31 -5.25 -24.25
N VAL A 573 6.15 -4.79 -24.73
CA VAL A 573 6.01 -4.17 -26.04
C VAL A 573 6.41 -2.70 -25.95
N PRO A 574 7.52 -2.28 -26.62
CA PRO A 574 7.97 -0.89 -26.61
C PRO A 574 6.89 0.11 -27.08
N PRO A 575 6.88 1.35 -26.55
CA PRO A 575 5.87 2.35 -26.89
C PRO A 575 5.76 2.64 -28.40
N GLU A 576 6.87 2.59 -29.14
CA GLU A 576 6.88 2.82 -30.57
C GLU A 576 6.21 1.68 -31.32
N LEU A 577 6.44 0.43 -30.89
CA LEU A 577 5.73 -0.72 -31.46
C LEU A 577 4.25 -0.68 -31.09
N ARG A 578 3.91 -0.35 -29.83
CA ARG A 578 2.50 -0.17 -29.44
C ARG A 578 1.79 0.85 -30.34
N ARG A 579 2.45 2.00 -30.63
CA ARG A 579 1.92 3.02 -31.53
C ARG A 579 1.80 2.51 -32.97
N ALA A 580 2.81 1.81 -33.50
CA ALA A 580 2.80 1.27 -34.86
C ALA A 580 1.72 0.21 -35.10
N PHE A 581 1.37 -0.55 -34.07
CA PHE A 581 0.33 -1.58 -34.11
C PHE A 581 -1.03 -1.11 -33.56
N GLY A 582 -1.21 0.18 -33.30
CA GLY A 582 -2.49 0.73 -32.82
C GLY A 582 -2.87 0.33 -31.41
N MET A 583 -1.92 -0.14 -30.60
CA MET A 583 -2.12 -0.51 -29.20
C MET A 583 -2.13 0.74 -28.30
N PRO A 584 -2.76 0.68 -27.12
CA PRO A 584 -2.81 1.83 -26.22
C PRO A 584 -1.43 2.23 -25.72
N THR A 585 -1.17 3.53 -25.74
CA THR A 585 0.03 4.18 -25.22
C THR A 585 -0.35 5.08 -24.04
N TYR A 586 0.63 5.74 -23.40
CA TYR A 586 0.36 6.73 -22.34
C TYR A 586 -0.52 7.90 -22.83
N GLU A 587 -0.44 8.25 -24.11
CA GLU A 587 -1.28 9.30 -24.72
C GLU A 587 -2.76 8.92 -24.71
N TYR A 588 -3.07 7.62 -24.84
CA TYR A 588 -4.43 7.09 -24.70
C TYR A 588 -4.95 7.29 -23.28
N GLN A 589 -4.13 6.97 -22.27
CA GLN A 589 -4.53 7.18 -20.89
C GLN A 589 -4.75 8.66 -20.57
N ASP A 590 -3.87 9.53 -21.02
CA ASP A 590 -4.03 10.99 -20.88
C ASP A 590 -5.34 11.48 -21.53
N ALA A 591 -5.69 10.96 -22.71
CA ALA A 591 -6.90 11.33 -23.41
C ALA A 591 -8.17 10.85 -22.68
N VAL A 592 -8.14 9.64 -22.12
CA VAL A 592 -9.23 9.08 -21.31
C VAL A 592 -9.47 9.94 -20.06
N TRP A 593 -8.39 10.30 -19.33
CA TRP A 593 -8.50 11.14 -18.14
C TRP A 593 -8.96 12.56 -18.46
N ALA A 594 -8.47 13.12 -19.57
CA ALA A 594 -8.91 14.45 -20.05
C ALA A 594 -10.42 14.45 -20.36
N TYR A 595 -10.90 13.45 -21.09
CA TYR A 595 -12.34 13.34 -21.37
C TYR A 595 -13.15 13.24 -20.08
N TYR A 596 -12.76 12.40 -19.12
CA TYR A 596 -13.51 12.27 -17.87
C TYR A 596 -13.54 13.57 -17.08
N PHE A 597 -12.43 14.29 -17.00
CA PHE A 597 -12.38 15.57 -16.32
C PHE A 597 -13.31 16.59 -16.98
N TYR A 598 -13.13 16.87 -18.28
CA TYR A 598 -13.91 17.89 -18.97
C TYR A 598 -15.40 17.51 -19.10
N ARG A 599 -15.68 16.23 -19.25
CA ARG A 599 -17.07 15.74 -19.27
C ARG A 599 -17.75 15.93 -17.91
N MET A 600 -17.05 15.63 -16.83
CA MET A 600 -17.59 15.73 -15.47
C MET A 600 -17.95 17.17 -15.09
N ILE A 601 -17.18 18.15 -15.55
CA ILE A 601 -17.39 19.57 -15.24
C ILE A 601 -18.33 20.28 -16.22
N CYS A 602 -18.58 19.73 -17.41
CA CYS A 602 -19.22 20.48 -18.52
C CYS A 602 -20.64 20.97 -18.21
N ARG A 603 -21.36 20.28 -17.31
CA ARG A 603 -22.75 20.64 -16.93
C ARG A 603 -22.86 21.07 -15.46
N ALA A 604 -21.74 21.28 -14.78
CA ALA A 604 -21.71 21.78 -13.42
C ALA A 604 -22.03 23.29 -13.37
N GLU A 605 -22.62 23.75 -12.29
CA GLU A 605 -22.79 25.17 -11.98
C GLU A 605 -21.57 25.67 -11.22
N ASN A 606 -21.11 24.90 -10.22
CA ASN A 606 -19.98 25.22 -9.38
C ASN A 606 -19.02 24.03 -9.27
N VAL A 607 -17.74 24.30 -9.40
CA VAL A 607 -16.66 23.31 -9.28
C VAL A 607 -15.63 23.79 -8.27
N TRP A 608 -15.43 23.01 -7.21
CA TRP A 608 -14.35 23.20 -6.25
C TRP A 608 -13.26 22.18 -6.54
N MET A 609 -12.02 22.66 -6.70
CA MET A 609 -10.83 21.84 -6.90
C MET A 609 -9.88 22.07 -5.72
N LEU A 610 -9.67 21.04 -4.90
CA LEU A 610 -8.78 21.10 -3.76
C LEU A 610 -7.43 20.48 -4.14
N THR A 611 -6.34 21.18 -3.81
CA THR A 611 -4.98 20.75 -4.09
C THR A 611 -4.17 20.61 -2.81
N ASP A 612 -3.30 19.62 -2.73
CA ASP A 612 -2.29 19.52 -1.68
C ASP A 612 -1.06 20.34 -2.09
N SER A 613 -0.74 21.36 -1.32
CA SER A 613 0.38 22.26 -1.61
C SER A 613 1.70 21.87 -0.94
N ARG A 614 1.77 20.72 -0.28
CA ARG A 614 2.99 20.23 0.37
C ARG A 614 4.01 19.76 -0.68
N THR A 615 5.27 20.09 -0.43
CA THR A 615 6.41 19.56 -1.15
C THR A 615 7.19 18.63 -0.21
N GLU A 616 7.00 17.31 -0.35
CA GLU A 616 7.73 16.32 0.43
C GLU A 616 8.54 15.41 -0.50
N GLY A 617 9.86 15.48 -0.39
CA GLY A 617 10.78 14.66 -1.18
C GLY A 617 10.64 14.91 -2.70
N LEU A 618 10.41 13.85 -3.47
CA LEU A 618 10.19 13.91 -4.93
C LEU A 618 8.74 14.24 -5.32
N LYS A 619 7.81 14.29 -4.37
CA LYS A 619 6.43 14.68 -4.63
C LYS A 619 6.33 16.20 -4.55
N SER A 620 6.20 16.85 -5.70
CA SER A 620 5.85 18.26 -5.76
C SER A 620 4.35 18.41 -5.50
N GLY A 621 3.96 19.36 -4.63
CA GLY A 621 2.55 19.78 -4.47
C GLY A 621 2.02 20.54 -5.68
N GLU A 622 2.32 20.07 -6.90
CA GLU A 622 1.97 20.73 -8.14
C GLU A 622 0.48 20.56 -8.44
N GLU A 623 -0.17 21.68 -8.80
CA GLU A 623 -1.55 21.66 -9.25
C GLU A 623 -1.70 20.85 -10.55
N SER A 624 -2.84 20.17 -10.68
CA SER A 624 -3.19 19.44 -11.90
C SER A 624 -3.05 20.32 -13.15
N ARG A 625 -2.53 19.74 -14.22
CA ARG A 625 -2.50 20.37 -15.55
C ARG A 625 -3.86 20.84 -16.01
N TYR A 626 -4.93 20.23 -15.58
CA TYR A 626 -6.30 20.62 -15.94
C TYR A 626 -6.67 21.98 -15.36
N ILE A 627 -6.23 22.32 -14.15
CA ILE A 627 -6.42 23.65 -13.57
C ILE A 627 -5.71 24.69 -14.43
N LYS A 628 -4.47 24.41 -14.83
CA LYS A 628 -3.69 25.30 -15.72
C LYS A 628 -4.33 25.42 -17.12
N GLN A 629 -4.89 24.34 -17.66
CA GLN A 629 -5.61 24.38 -18.94
C GLN A 629 -6.88 25.20 -18.83
N LEU A 630 -7.66 25.08 -17.75
CA LEU A 630 -8.83 25.93 -17.53
C LEU A 630 -8.45 27.41 -17.49
N GLU A 631 -7.37 27.77 -16.80
CA GLU A 631 -6.91 29.15 -16.63
C GLU A 631 -6.31 29.76 -17.91
N TYR A 632 -5.40 29.02 -18.57
CA TYR A 632 -4.61 29.59 -19.69
C TYR A 632 -5.10 29.21 -21.09
N HIS A 633 -5.71 28.05 -21.27
CA HIS A 633 -6.20 27.60 -22.58
C HIS A 633 -7.68 27.99 -22.80
N PHE A 634 -8.51 27.78 -21.77
CA PHE A 634 -9.92 28.13 -21.83
C PHE A 634 -10.24 29.51 -21.28
N GLU A 635 -9.26 30.21 -20.74
CA GLU A 635 -9.37 31.56 -20.17
C GLU A 635 -10.47 31.70 -19.10
N MET A 636 -10.63 30.65 -18.28
CA MET A 636 -11.65 30.63 -17.23
C MET A 636 -11.24 31.44 -16.01
N PRO A 637 -12.15 32.26 -15.44
CA PRO A 637 -11.88 32.95 -14.19
C PRO A 637 -11.84 31.93 -13.03
N LEU A 638 -10.67 31.81 -12.36
CA LEU A 638 -10.50 30.94 -11.22
C LEU A 638 -10.51 31.75 -9.92
N LYS A 639 -11.42 31.41 -8.98
CA LYS A 639 -11.40 31.96 -7.62
C LYS A 639 -10.41 31.15 -6.76
N ARG A 640 -9.23 31.73 -6.49
CA ARG A 640 -8.15 31.04 -5.78
C ARG A 640 -8.16 31.36 -4.29
N GLN A 641 -8.05 30.34 -3.43
CA GLN A 641 -7.92 30.44 -1.99
C GLN A 641 -6.73 29.58 -1.51
N THR A 642 -5.97 30.11 -0.56
CA THR A 642 -4.88 29.36 0.06
C THR A 642 -5.15 29.25 1.55
N VAL A 643 -5.23 28.02 2.05
CA VAL A 643 -5.34 27.71 3.47
C VAL A 643 -3.95 27.65 4.10
N LYS A 644 -3.74 28.44 5.15
CA LYS A 644 -2.50 28.38 5.93
C LYS A 644 -2.85 27.81 7.31
N PHE A 645 -2.03 26.89 7.80
CA PHE A 645 -2.13 26.50 9.20
C PHE A 645 -1.53 27.63 10.05
N GLY A 646 -2.30 28.14 11.03
CA GLY A 646 -1.78 29.02 12.06
C GLY A 646 -0.80 28.25 12.95
N SER A 647 0.22 28.90 13.48
CA SER A 647 1.02 28.31 14.56
C SER A 647 0.08 27.99 15.73
N MET A 648 0.11 26.74 16.17
CA MET A 648 -0.55 26.41 17.43
C MET A 648 0.05 27.33 18.52
N LYS A 649 -0.80 28.05 19.25
CA LYS A 649 -0.35 28.67 20.51
C LYS A 649 0.25 27.54 21.34
N THR A 650 1.50 27.70 21.73
CA THR A 650 2.13 26.80 22.70
C THR A 650 1.15 26.68 23.89
N ALA A 651 0.71 25.47 24.15
CA ALA A 651 -0.15 25.25 25.32
C ALA A 651 0.65 25.75 26.53
N GLU A 652 0.05 26.65 27.30
CA GLU A 652 0.62 27.07 28.57
C GLU A 652 0.80 25.80 29.39
N VAL A 653 2.04 25.55 29.83
CA VAL A 653 2.32 24.42 30.71
C VAL A 653 1.54 24.63 31.99
N PRO A 654 0.57 23.78 32.37
CA PRO A 654 -0.25 23.99 33.53
C PRO A 654 0.65 23.98 34.78
N ASP A 655 0.35 24.85 35.72
CA ASP A 655 1.02 24.88 37.00
C ASP A 655 0.88 23.56 37.75
N ILE A 656 2.01 22.99 38.17
CA ILE A 656 2.05 21.73 38.90
C ILE A 656 1.73 21.99 40.36
N ILE A 657 0.54 21.63 40.81
CA ILE A 657 0.12 21.70 42.21
C ILE A 657 0.60 20.42 42.91
N LYS A 658 1.52 20.56 43.87
CA LYS A 658 2.02 19.44 44.70
C LYS A 658 1.00 19.03 45.74
N THR A 659 0.77 17.74 45.86
CA THR A 659 -0.03 17.16 46.93
C THR A 659 0.79 16.96 48.19
N ASP A 660 0.14 16.78 49.38
CA ASP A 660 0.86 16.48 50.64
C ASP A 660 1.69 15.18 50.55
N GLU A 661 1.28 14.23 49.70
CA GLU A 661 2.03 13.00 49.39
C GLU A 661 3.32 13.32 48.63
N ASP A 662 3.22 14.20 47.61
CA ASP A 662 4.39 14.64 46.84
C ASP A 662 5.42 15.36 47.74
N VAL A 663 4.96 16.19 48.64
CA VAL A 663 5.81 16.89 49.61
C VAL A 663 6.50 15.90 50.57
N ARG A 664 5.78 14.86 50.99
CA ARG A 664 6.38 13.78 51.81
C ARG A 664 7.44 13.01 51.01
N LYS A 665 7.12 12.59 49.78
CA LYS A 665 8.09 11.90 48.94
C LYS A 665 9.37 12.72 48.69
N ILE A 666 9.22 14.03 48.46
CA ILE A 666 10.39 14.91 48.27
C ILE A 666 11.27 14.93 49.53
N LYS A 667 10.64 15.02 50.75
CA LYS A 667 11.38 15.02 52.02
C LYS A 667 12.10 13.72 52.32
N ASP A 668 11.53 12.58 51.91
CA ASP A 668 12.04 11.24 52.17
C ASP A 668 13.04 10.77 51.09
N THR A 669 13.11 11.48 49.96
CA THR A 669 13.98 11.09 48.84
C THR A 669 15.41 11.61 49.06
N VAL A 670 16.37 10.67 49.02
CA VAL A 670 17.80 11.04 48.98
C VAL A 670 18.13 11.53 47.58
N LEU A 671 18.39 12.83 47.47
CA LEU A 671 18.67 13.46 46.18
C LEU A 671 20.08 13.11 45.69
N SER A 672 20.16 12.49 44.53
CA SER A 672 21.41 12.30 43.78
C SER A 672 21.82 13.61 43.09
N ALA A 673 23.12 13.71 42.71
CA ALA A 673 23.60 14.86 41.93
C ALA A 673 22.82 15.03 40.60
N THR A 674 22.45 13.93 39.97
CA THR A 674 21.64 13.94 38.73
C THR A 674 20.19 14.42 38.97
N ALA A 675 19.60 14.07 40.12
CA ALA A 675 18.28 14.56 40.50
C ALA A 675 18.28 16.08 40.74
N LEU A 676 19.31 16.58 41.42
CA LEU A 676 19.52 18.03 41.66
C LEU A 676 19.74 18.78 40.33
N GLN A 677 20.55 18.24 39.45
CA GLN A 677 20.77 18.80 38.11
C GLN A 677 19.49 18.82 37.26
N SER A 678 18.68 17.76 37.36
CA SER A 678 17.36 17.71 36.71
C SER A 678 16.42 18.82 37.22
N TYR A 679 16.43 19.09 38.55
CA TYR A 679 15.67 20.17 39.15
C TYR A 679 16.11 21.56 38.67
N LEU A 680 17.42 21.79 38.63
CA LEU A 680 17.98 23.06 38.15
C LEU A 680 17.70 23.30 36.66
N ALA A 681 17.72 22.24 35.84
CA ALA A 681 17.44 22.33 34.42
C ALA A 681 15.93 22.55 34.12
N CYS A 682 15.05 21.84 34.82
CA CYS A 682 13.61 21.93 34.65
C CYS A 682 12.87 21.34 35.88
N PRO A 683 12.23 22.17 36.72
CA PRO A 683 11.48 21.70 37.89
C PRO A 683 10.35 20.71 37.54
N ALA A 684 9.67 20.88 36.39
CA ALA A 684 8.65 19.94 35.94
C ALA A 684 9.23 18.57 35.61
N LYS A 685 10.39 18.51 34.95
CA LYS A 685 11.12 17.25 34.68
C LYS A 685 11.49 16.53 35.96
N PHE A 686 11.99 17.25 36.96
CA PHE A 686 12.30 16.71 38.30
C PHE A 686 11.03 16.15 38.95
N TYR A 687 9.94 16.90 38.96
CA TYR A 687 8.68 16.45 39.54
C TYR A 687 8.18 15.14 38.92
N TYR A 688 8.10 15.08 37.61
CA TYR A 688 7.61 13.87 36.94
C TYR A 688 8.59 12.68 37.06
N ALA A 689 9.88 12.90 36.85
CA ALA A 689 10.85 11.82 36.86
C ALA A 689 11.24 11.33 38.27
N VAL A 690 11.37 12.23 39.25
CA VAL A 690 11.86 11.88 40.59
C VAL A 690 10.72 11.72 41.58
N VAL A 691 9.76 12.64 41.62
CA VAL A 691 8.67 12.60 42.60
C VAL A 691 7.57 11.64 42.18
N LYS A 692 7.12 11.71 40.92
CA LYS A 692 6.11 10.79 40.38
C LYS A 692 6.70 9.46 39.88
N GLY A 693 8.00 9.38 39.68
CA GLY A 693 8.67 8.15 39.20
C GLY A 693 8.33 7.79 37.76
N LEU A 694 7.85 8.76 36.97
CA LEU A 694 7.58 8.54 35.56
C LEU A 694 8.89 8.32 34.82
N ARG A 695 9.02 7.19 34.22
CA ARG A 695 10.13 6.83 33.32
C ARG A 695 9.60 6.61 31.92
N ALA A 696 10.40 6.91 30.92
CA ALA A 696 10.10 6.43 29.58
C ALA A 696 10.04 4.89 29.58
N GLU A 697 9.14 4.31 28.81
CA GLU A 697 9.15 2.86 28.61
C GLU A 697 10.53 2.46 28.07
N GLU A 698 11.12 1.41 28.63
CA GLU A 698 12.41 0.89 28.17
C GLU A 698 12.19 0.28 26.78
N GLU A 699 12.69 0.97 25.76
CA GLU A 699 12.72 0.41 24.40
C GLU A 699 13.82 -0.66 24.35
N VAL A 700 13.52 -1.77 23.63
CA VAL A 700 14.51 -2.79 23.37
C VAL A 700 15.62 -2.21 22.51
N ALA A 701 16.83 -2.12 23.05
CA ALA A 701 17.99 -1.59 22.34
C ALA A 701 18.44 -2.58 21.24
N GLU A 702 18.35 -2.18 19.98
CA GLU A 702 18.84 -2.98 18.84
C GLU A 702 20.32 -2.68 18.52
N SER A 703 20.79 -1.51 18.84
CA SER A 703 22.16 -1.06 18.63
C SER A 703 22.77 -0.51 19.90
N LEU A 704 24.08 -0.72 20.05
CA LEU A 704 24.81 -0.18 21.15
C LEU A 704 24.92 1.33 21.05
N ASP A 705 24.51 2.02 22.12
CA ASP A 705 24.75 3.44 22.30
C ASP A 705 26.11 3.69 23.01
N TYR A 706 26.48 4.95 23.18
CA TYR A 706 27.76 5.31 23.84
C TYR A 706 27.79 4.91 25.31
N GLY A 707 26.67 4.89 26.02
CA GLY A 707 26.57 4.47 27.41
C GLY A 707 26.82 2.97 27.54
N MET A 708 26.11 2.18 26.70
CA MET A 708 26.30 0.72 26.62
C MET A 708 27.72 0.34 26.22
N PHE A 709 28.33 1.07 25.26
CA PHE A 709 29.70 0.87 24.87
C PHE A 709 30.65 0.96 26.10
N GLY A 710 30.48 2.03 26.90
CA GLY A 710 31.25 2.21 28.11
C GLY A 710 31.03 1.08 29.12
N THR A 711 29.79 0.69 29.36
CA THR A 711 29.44 -0.39 30.29
C THR A 711 30.07 -1.72 29.85
N ILE A 712 29.93 -2.11 28.58
CA ILE A 712 30.50 -3.36 28.03
C ILE A 712 32.01 -3.36 28.13
N TYR A 713 32.65 -2.25 27.81
CA TYR A 713 34.11 -2.11 27.98
C TYR A 713 34.52 -2.29 29.43
N HIS A 714 33.86 -1.61 30.39
CA HIS A 714 34.11 -1.73 31.82
C HIS A 714 33.88 -3.14 32.33
N ASP A 715 32.77 -3.79 31.95
CA ASP A 715 32.47 -5.14 32.39
C ASP A 715 33.47 -6.17 31.85
N THR A 716 33.92 -5.98 30.58
CA THR A 716 34.96 -6.82 29.99
C THR A 716 36.29 -6.66 30.73
N MET A 717 36.72 -5.42 30.98
CA MET A 717 37.93 -5.14 31.72
C MET A 717 37.86 -5.66 33.17
N ARG A 718 36.71 -5.49 33.82
CA ARG A 718 36.45 -6.03 35.14
C ARG A 718 36.56 -7.56 35.16
N ALA A 719 35.93 -8.24 34.21
CA ALA A 719 35.98 -9.70 34.11
C ALA A 719 37.42 -10.23 33.87
N LEU A 720 38.25 -9.49 33.15
CA LEU A 720 39.66 -9.82 32.96
C LEU A 720 40.50 -9.63 34.23
N TYR A 721 40.29 -8.56 34.99
CA TYR A 721 41.10 -8.21 36.13
C TYR A 721 40.63 -8.80 37.47
N THR A 722 39.41 -9.32 37.55
CA THR A 722 38.90 -9.95 38.79
C THR A 722 38.74 -11.46 38.68
N SER A 723 39.25 -12.09 37.63
CA SER A 723 39.23 -13.54 37.49
C SER A 723 40.22 -14.17 38.49
N ASP A 724 39.89 -15.36 38.97
CA ASP A 724 40.77 -16.06 39.91
C ASP A 724 42.12 -16.47 39.28
N GLU A 725 42.14 -16.65 37.94
CA GLU A 725 43.39 -16.86 37.16
C GLU A 725 44.31 -15.64 37.13
N ALA A 726 43.80 -14.45 37.42
CA ALA A 726 44.59 -13.21 37.45
C ALA A 726 45.39 -13.03 38.73
N MET A 727 45.13 -13.87 39.74
CA MET A 727 45.79 -13.74 41.03
C MET A 727 47.24 -14.27 40.98
N ASP A 728 48.17 -13.50 41.49
CA ASP A 728 49.53 -13.94 41.77
C ASP A 728 49.46 -14.89 42.94
N PRO A 729 49.85 -16.20 42.81
CA PRO A 729 49.77 -17.16 43.89
C PRO A 729 50.72 -16.83 45.02
N ASP A 730 51.79 -16.07 44.81
CA ASP A 730 52.82 -15.69 45.83
C ASP A 730 52.46 -14.37 46.53
N PHE A 731 51.29 -13.76 46.23
CA PHE A 731 50.86 -12.49 46.80
C PHE A 731 50.38 -12.68 48.23
N VAL A 732 51.13 -12.25 49.21
CA VAL A 732 50.67 -12.16 50.61
C VAL A 732 49.78 -10.95 50.76
N PHE A 733 48.57 -11.19 51.18
CA PHE A 733 47.50 -10.21 51.35
C PHE A 733 47.82 -9.23 52.49
N ASP A 734 47.95 -7.94 52.15
CA ASP A 734 48.08 -6.85 53.14
C ASP A 734 46.68 -6.12 53.23
N ASP A 735 45.97 -6.35 54.33
CA ASP A 735 44.62 -5.81 54.55
C ASP A 735 44.63 -4.37 55.09
N ARG A 736 45.24 -3.43 54.34
CA ARG A 736 45.20 -2.02 54.64
C ARG A 736 43.99 -1.29 54.07
N ARG A 737 42.86 -2.02 53.78
CA ARG A 737 41.64 -1.39 53.22
C ARG A 737 41.03 -0.34 54.13
N ALA A 738 41.15 -0.56 55.49
CA ALA A 738 40.69 0.38 56.51
C ALA A 738 41.42 1.73 56.43
N ASP A 739 42.74 1.70 56.16
CA ASP A 739 43.58 2.89 56.05
C ASP A 739 43.21 3.78 54.82
N TYR A 740 42.55 3.22 53.83
CA TYR A 740 42.15 3.91 52.62
C TYR A 740 40.59 4.11 52.49
N GLY A 741 39.86 3.78 53.53
CA GLY A 741 38.38 3.95 53.54
C GLY A 741 37.64 3.12 52.48
N LEU A 742 38.23 2.01 52.01
CA LEU A 742 37.69 1.19 50.93
C LEU A 742 36.85 0.03 51.47
N ALA A 743 35.52 0.08 51.23
CA ALA A 743 34.64 -1.08 51.41
C ALA A 743 34.63 -1.91 50.13
N GLY A 744 34.85 -3.22 50.22
CA GLY A 744 34.72 -4.15 49.04
C GLY A 744 35.78 -5.28 49.02
N PRO A 745 35.82 -6.08 47.94
CA PRO A 745 36.73 -7.22 47.85
C PRO A 745 38.19 -6.78 47.92
N ALA A 746 39.04 -7.69 48.43
CA ALA A 746 40.45 -7.46 48.62
C ALA A 746 41.17 -6.95 47.37
N LEU A 747 42.20 -6.11 47.56
CA LEU A 747 43.09 -5.66 46.48
C LEU A 747 43.82 -6.88 45.92
N ARG A 748 43.88 -7.04 44.62
CA ARG A 748 44.52 -8.15 43.93
C ARG A 748 45.74 -7.64 43.15
N ARG A 749 46.79 -8.40 43.10
CA ARG A 749 47.94 -8.16 42.25
C ARG A 749 47.80 -8.96 40.98
N ILE A 750 47.95 -8.26 39.82
CA ILE A 750 47.86 -8.86 38.49
C ILE A 750 49.31 -9.10 38.01
N SER A 751 49.59 -10.35 37.61
CA SER A 751 50.91 -10.69 37.09
C SER A 751 51.10 -10.21 35.64
N ARG A 752 52.37 -9.95 35.30
CA ARG A 752 52.77 -9.59 33.95
C ARG A 752 52.41 -10.70 32.94
N ASP A 753 52.76 -11.94 33.27
CA ASP A 753 52.56 -13.12 32.44
C ASP A 753 51.05 -13.34 32.12
N TYR A 754 50.18 -12.97 33.04
CA TYR A 754 48.75 -13.01 32.84
C TYR A 754 48.29 -12.03 31.78
N ILE A 755 48.78 -10.78 31.79
CA ILE A 755 48.44 -9.78 30.79
C ILE A 755 49.04 -10.17 29.42
N GLU A 756 50.29 -10.63 29.38
CA GLU A 756 50.93 -11.12 28.15
C GLU A 756 50.16 -12.31 27.56
N GLY A 757 49.68 -13.21 28.41
CA GLY A 757 48.83 -14.35 28.03
C GLY A 757 47.50 -13.94 27.36
N TRP A 758 46.84 -12.86 27.82
CA TRP A 758 45.65 -12.34 27.19
C TRP A 758 45.92 -11.66 25.84
N LEU A 759 47.04 -10.96 25.70
CA LEU A 759 47.44 -10.32 24.47
C LEU A 759 47.67 -11.34 23.33
N THR A 760 48.08 -12.58 23.68
CA THR A 760 48.23 -13.67 22.70
C THR A 760 46.90 -14.35 22.34
N ARG A 761 45.85 -14.22 23.18
CA ARG A 761 44.52 -14.85 23.02
C ARG A 761 43.46 -13.86 22.65
N GLN A 762 43.68 -13.09 21.57
CA GLN A 762 42.73 -12.04 21.16
C GLN A 762 41.32 -12.57 20.79
N ASP A 763 41.18 -13.81 20.33
CA ASP A 763 39.89 -14.42 20.03
C ASP A 763 39.08 -14.69 21.31
N ASP A 764 39.75 -14.93 22.42
CA ASP A 764 39.07 -15.10 23.73
C ASP A 764 38.55 -13.75 24.23
N ILE A 765 39.32 -12.67 24.04
CA ILE A 765 38.85 -11.30 24.33
C ILE A 765 37.62 -11.00 23.47
N ARG A 766 37.68 -11.34 22.17
CA ARG A 766 36.53 -11.15 21.26
C ARG A 766 35.29 -11.93 21.72
N ARG A 767 35.45 -13.17 22.19
CA ARG A 767 34.36 -13.98 22.75
C ARG A 767 33.74 -13.33 24.00
N LYS A 768 34.62 -12.84 24.93
CA LYS A 768 34.15 -12.15 26.14
C LYS A 768 33.37 -10.86 25.81
N VAL A 769 33.88 -10.03 24.88
CA VAL A 769 33.20 -8.81 24.43
C VAL A 769 31.85 -9.14 23.80
N LYS A 770 31.78 -10.13 22.90
CA LYS A 770 30.51 -10.57 22.33
C LYS A 770 29.52 -11.07 23.38
N SER A 771 30.00 -11.84 24.36
CA SER A 771 29.15 -12.31 25.47
C SER A 771 28.62 -11.14 26.33
N ALA A 772 29.43 -10.13 26.59
CA ALA A 772 29.01 -8.93 27.32
C ALA A 772 27.97 -8.12 26.50
N ILE A 773 28.15 -8.01 25.17
CA ILE A 773 27.19 -7.37 24.27
C ILE A 773 25.86 -8.14 24.27
N MET A 774 25.92 -9.48 24.15
CA MET A 774 24.71 -10.31 24.19
C MET A 774 23.95 -10.16 25.52
N GLY A 775 24.67 -10.08 26.63
CA GLY A 775 24.05 -9.81 27.95
C GLY A 775 23.42 -8.43 28.03
N GLN A 776 24.08 -7.38 27.52
CA GLN A 776 23.59 -6.01 27.58
C GLN A 776 22.39 -5.77 26.69
N LEU A 777 22.36 -6.38 25.49
CA LEU A 777 21.25 -6.27 24.53
C LEU A 777 20.18 -7.33 24.74
N ASN A 778 20.35 -8.21 25.72
CA ASN A 778 19.45 -9.33 25.97
C ASN A 778 19.15 -10.17 24.70
N THR A 779 20.21 -10.41 23.91
CA THR A 779 20.19 -11.15 22.63
C THR A 779 21.14 -12.35 22.71
N PHE A 780 20.96 -13.30 21.80
CA PHE A 780 21.84 -14.48 21.71
C PHE A 780 22.88 -14.37 20.57
N GLU A 781 22.83 -13.30 19.77
CA GLU A 781 23.75 -13.08 18.66
C GLU A 781 24.11 -11.61 18.51
N VAL A 782 25.36 -11.37 18.13
CA VAL A 782 25.81 -10.03 17.75
C VAL A 782 25.82 -9.97 16.22
N SER A 783 25.03 -9.05 15.63
CA SER A 783 24.88 -8.92 14.20
C SER A 783 24.94 -7.46 13.73
N GLY A 784 25.03 -7.24 12.44
CA GLY A 784 24.95 -5.93 11.82
C GLY A 784 26.00 -4.94 12.36
N ARG A 785 25.56 -3.71 12.68
CA ARG A 785 26.41 -2.64 13.22
C ARG A 785 27.12 -3.03 14.51
N ASN A 786 26.51 -3.86 15.34
CA ASN A 786 27.05 -4.27 16.62
C ASN A 786 28.32 -5.12 16.47
N LEU A 787 28.52 -5.84 15.34
CA LEU A 787 29.81 -6.52 15.05
C LEU A 787 30.95 -5.55 14.90
N VAL A 788 30.74 -4.42 14.23
CA VAL A 788 31.77 -3.38 14.07
C VAL A 788 32.11 -2.77 15.44
N VAL A 789 31.07 -2.49 16.25
CA VAL A 789 31.25 -1.96 17.60
C VAL A 789 32.01 -2.96 18.48
N ALA A 790 31.71 -4.26 18.37
CA ALA A 790 32.44 -5.31 19.08
C ALA A 790 33.94 -5.29 18.74
N ASP A 791 34.30 -5.19 17.47
CA ASP A 791 35.71 -5.12 17.05
C ASP A 791 36.41 -3.85 17.55
N VAL A 792 35.67 -2.74 17.62
CA VAL A 792 36.21 -1.49 18.23
C VAL A 792 36.47 -1.70 19.73
N ILE A 793 35.51 -2.27 20.48
CA ILE A 793 35.69 -2.54 21.91
C ILE A 793 36.88 -3.48 22.13
N VAL A 794 37.04 -4.54 21.34
CA VAL A 794 38.21 -5.45 21.40
C VAL A 794 39.51 -4.69 21.22
N LYS A 795 39.58 -3.76 20.26
CA LYS A 795 40.77 -2.92 20.07
C LYS A 795 41.07 -2.03 21.29
N TYR A 796 40.03 -1.48 21.92
CA TYR A 796 40.18 -0.68 23.13
C TYR A 796 40.70 -1.54 24.30
N VAL A 797 40.12 -2.75 24.50
CA VAL A 797 40.57 -3.70 25.53
C VAL A 797 42.04 -4.07 25.31
N VAL A 798 42.42 -4.49 24.11
CA VAL A 798 43.80 -4.86 23.75
C VAL A 798 44.74 -3.68 24.01
N ARG A 799 44.37 -2.47 23.56
CA ARG A 799 45.19 -1.28 23.77
C ARG A 799 45.40 -0.93 25.23
N THR A 800 44.36 -1.15 26.04
CA THR A 800 44.45 -0.95 27.50
C THR A 800 45.43 -1.95 28.14
N LEU A 801 45.32 -3.23 27.79
CA LEU A 801 46.24 -4.27 28.26
C LEU A 801 47.69 -3.97 27.83
N GLU A 802 47.91 -3.49 26.62
CA GLU A 802 49.24 -3.05 26.14
C GLU A 802 49.78 -1.87 26.97
N CYS A 803 48.94 -0.88 27.26
CA CYS A 803 49.34 0.26 28.09
C CYS A 803 49.68 -0.15 29.51
N ASP A 804 48.88 -1.04 30.10
CA ASP A 804 49.11 -1.52 31.45
C ASP A 804 50.42 -2.35 31.54
N LEU A 805 50.69 -3.20 30.56
CA LEU A 805 51.94 -3.93 30.42
C LEU A 805 53.14 -2.99 30.28
N ALA A 806 53.04 -1.93 29.48
CA ALA A 806 54.08 -0.93 29.31
C ALA A 806 54.37 -0.18 30.64
N ILE A 807 53.31 0.18 31.38
CA ILE A 807 53.44 0.81 32.70
C ILE A 807 54.16 -0.12 33.68
N MET A 808 53.84 -1.40 33.70
CA MET A 808 54.54 -2.38 34.54
C MET A 808 56.02 -2.52 34.17
N GLN A 809 56.34 -2.53 32.86
CA GLN A 809 57.74 -2.60 32.38
C GLN A 809 58.54 -1.34 32.72
N GLU A 810 57.94 -0.17 32.62
CA GLU A 810 58.60 1.09 32.93
C GLU A 810 58.92 1.22 34.44
N LYS A 811 57.99 0.79 35.31
CA LYS A 811 58.19 0.77 36.78
C LYS A 811 59.24 -0.20 37.23
N ASN A 812 59.37 -1.39 36.64
CA ASN A 812 60.41 -2.34 36.90
C ASN A 812 61.81 -1.79 36.55
N LYS A 813 61.94 -0.97 35.50
CA LYS A 813 63.21 -0.33 35.12
C LYS A 813 63.66 0.76 36.10
N ARG A 814 62.75 1.41 36.85
CA ARG A 814 63.04 2.52 37.75
C ARG A 814 63.29 2.08 39.23
N GLY A 815 63.33 0.76 39.54
CA GLY A 815 63.62 0.23 40.88
C GLY A 815 62.62 0.67 41.96
N ALA A 816 61.47 1.15 41.61
CA ALA A 816 60.44 1.57 42.54
C ALA A 816 59.51 0.40 42.88
N LEU A 817 59.38 0.06 44.14
CA LEU A 817 58.47 -0.91 44.77
C LEU A 817 57.03 -0.46 44.59
N TRP A 818 56.47 -0.64 43.38
CA TRP A 818 55.06 -0.42 43.15
C TRP A 818 54.45 -1.59 42.37
N GLU A 819 54.53 -2.75 42.95
CA GLU A 819 53.87 -3.96 42.44
C GLU A 819 52.38 -4.05 42.81
N GLN A 820 51.75 -2.95 43.23
CA GLN A 820 50.39 -2.93 43.66
C GLN A 820 49.54 -2.05 42.74
N ILE A 821 49.21 -2.53 41.53
CA ILE A 821 48.10 -1.96 40.77
C ILE A 821 46.85 -2.69 41.24
N SER A 822 46.09 -2.07 42.12
CA SER A 822 44.77 -2.60 42.42
C SER A 822 43.84 -2.36 41.23
N ALA A 823 43.07 -3.36 40.82
CA ALA A 823 42.06 -3.22 39.78
C ALA A 823 41.16 -1.97 40.00
N ARG A 824 40.95 -1.55 41.24
CA ARG A 824 40.20 -0.36 41.63
C ARG A 824 40.94 0.97 41.33
N LYS A 825 42.27 1.00 41.41
CA LYS A 825 43.03 2.22 41.14
C LYS A 825 43.12 2.49 39.62
N ILE A 826 43.21 1.45 38.82
CA ILE A 826 43.09 1.53 37.36
C ILE A 826 41.72 2.07 37.00
N LEU A 827 40.64 1.52 37.54
CA LEU A 827 39.25 1.95 37.30
C LEU A 827 38.98 3.40 37.83
N SER A 828 39.61 3.81 38.93
CA SER A 828 39.44 5.17 39.47
C SER A 828 40.26 6.25 38.72
N LEU A 829 41.37 5.88 38.11
CA LEU A 829 42.15 6.78 37.24
C LEU A 829 41.51 7.03 35.89
N TRP A 830 40.59 6.16 35.47
CA TRP A 830 39.89 6.25 34.19
C TRP A 830 38.57 7.01 34.27
N ARG A 831 37.87 7.07 35.40
CA ARG A 831 36.62 7.81 35.57
C ARG A 831 36.70 9.29 35.16
N PRO A 832 37.76 10.08 35.40
CA PRO A 832 37.79 11.48 35.00
C PRO A 832 38.16 11.72 33.52
N ARG A 833 38.73 10.72 32.81
CA ARG A 833 39.19 10.92 31.42
C ARG A 833 38.18 10.56 30.36
N MET A 834 37.08 9.91 30.74
CA MET A 834 35.96 9.64 29.83
C MET A 834 34.81 10.64 29.97
N ALA A 835 34.90 11.67 30.83
CA ALA A 835 33.96 12.78 30.95
C ALA A 835 34.29 13.97 30.02
N LEU A 836 35.24 13.80 29.11
CA LEU A 836 35.55 14.67 27.98
C LEU A 836 35.35 13.85 26.69
#